data_47070ef9cf7c5e21e89a74f75a16883b
#
_entry.id   47070ef9cf7c5e21e89a74f75a16883b
#
_cell.length_a   1.000
_cell.length_b   1.000
_cell.length_c   1.000
_cell.angle_alpha   90.00
_cell.angle_beta   90.00
_cell.angle_gamma   90.00
#
_symmetry.space_group_name_H-M   'P 1'
#
loop_
_entity.id
_entity.type
_entity.pdbx_description
1 polymer ?
#
loop_
_entity_poly.entity_id
_entity_poly.type
_entity_poly.pdbx_seq_one_letter_code
_entity_poly.pdbx_strand_id
1 'polypeptide(L)'
;MPTLNDIRSTFLNYFEKQGHQIVPSSPLVPRNDPTLMFVNSGMVQFKNLFTGVETRDYNRATSAQKCVRAGGKHNDLDNVGYTARHHTFFEMLGNFSFGNYFKAEAIPFAWELLTKEFDIPKDRLLVTVYHTDDEAAKMWKKVAGLSDDRIIRIPTDDNFWRMGPTGPCGPCTEIFFDHGDHIWGGPPGSPEEDGDRFIEIWNLVFMQNEQFADGSMVPLDMQSIDTGMGLERIGALLQGKHDNYDTDLMRSLIEASADASSSDPDGPGNTHHRVIADHLRSTSFLMADGVMPSNEGRGYVLRRIMRRAMRHAHLLGAKDPMMHQLVPALVQQMGAAYPELGQAQSLITETLHQEETRFKQTLDRGLKLLDDEVDSLAEGADLSGASAFKLYDTYGFPLDLTQDALREKGRGVDTEGFDTAMAEQKAKARAAWSGSGEAADATVWFEVVDEAGTTDFLGYDTETAEGQIVGLVADGALVDAVETGGKVQIALNQTPFYAESGGQVGDTGVIRTESGTARVTDTRKSAGVFIHIATVEKGSITKGQAAVLKVDNTRRTSIRANHSVTHLLHEALRGALGDHVAQRGSLNAADRLRFDFSHSKALSVEDQRKVEAEVNAYIRQNTAVETRIMTPDDARELGAQALFGEKYGDEVRVVSMGTQAGSGKGADGQTYSLELCGGTHVRQTGDIGAFALLSDSASSSGVRRIEALTGADAIAYLRGQDKLLADTAAELKTAVSDVPVRVKALMEERKALANEVAQLRRELAMSGGAAVPAEAEDVNGVAFLAQALSGVTGKDLPALIDEHKTRIGSGAVLLIADADGKVAVAAGVTADKTDSVSAVDLVKAAVAELGGKGGGGRADMAQGGAKDATNAEAAINAAKAVIKG
;
A
#
# COMPACT_ATOMS: atom_id res chain seq x y z
N MET A 1 14.12 8.01 -45.56
CA MET A 1 13.24 8.88 -44.79
C MET A 1 13.59 8.71 -43.34
N PRO A 2 13.59 9.78 -42.53
CA PRO A 2 13.90 9.65 -41.10
C PRO A 2 12.78 8.87 -40.39
N THR A 3 13.17 8.03 -39.42
CA THR A 3 12.21 7.35 -38.53
C THR A 3 11.67 8.33 -37.48
N LEU A 4 10.55 8.00 -36.83
CA LEU A 4 10.07 8.82 -35.68
C LEU A 4 11.12 8.94 -34.58
N ASN A 5 11.93 7.90 -34.36
CA ASN A 5 13.05 7.94 -33.41
C ASN A 5 14.16 8.93 -33.84
N ASP A 6 14.46 9.00 -35.16
CA ASP A 6 15.43 9.98 -35.69
C ASP A 6 14.90 11.40 -35.53
N ILE A 7 13.62 11.64 -35.82
CA ILE A 7 12.98 12.96 -35.71
C ILE A 7 12.99 13.42 -34.23
N ARG A 8 12.59 12.56 -33.30
CA ARG A 8 12.64 12.83 -31.85
C ARG A 8 14.08 13.23 -31.43
N SER A 9 15.06 12.45 -31.81
CA SER A 9 16.45 12.68 -31.47
C SER A 9 16.98 13.97 -32.10
N THR A 10 16.62 14.27 -33.37
CA THR A 10 17.01 15.51 -34.06
C THR A 10 16.46 16.74 -33.33
N PHE A 11 15.18 16.71 -32.92
CA PHE A 11 14.57 17.81 -32.15
C PHE A 11 15.31 18.04 -30.82
N LEU A 12 15.49 17.00 -30.02
CA LEU A 12 16.16 17.10 -28.71
C LEU A 12 17.61 17.58 -28.85
N ASN A 13 18.36 17.02 -29.76
CA ASN A 13 19.77 17.38 -30.01
C ASN A 13 19.91 18.80 -30.57
N TYR A 14 18.96 19.29 -31.39
CA TYR A 14 18.96 20.67 -31.86
C TYR A 14 18.87 21.64 -30.71
N PHE A 15 17.90 21.43 -29.81
CA PHE A 15 17.71 22.30 -28.64
C PHE A 15 18.82 22.14 -27.58
N GLU A 16 19.41 20.96 -27.42
CA GLU A 16 20.60 20.77 -26.60
C GLU A 16 21.76 21.67 -27.08
N LYS A 17 22.00 21.72 -28.40
CA LYS A 17 23.00 22.62 -29.00
C LYS A 17 22.70 24.11 -28.75
N GLN A 18 21.41 24.45 -28.55
CA GLN A 18 20.97 25.80 -28.18
C GLN A 18 20.98 26.03 -26.65
N GLY A 19 21.59 25.14 -25.88
CA GLY A 19 21.78 25.27 -24.43
C GLY A 19 20.56 24.83 -23.60
N HIS A 20 19.66 24.03 -24.14
CA HIS A 20 18.56 23.44 -23.37
C HIS A 20 18.98 22.14 -22.72
N GLN A 21 18.52 21.92 -21.48
CA GLN A 21 18.68 20.64 -20.81
C GLN A 21 17.67 19.64 -21.41
N ILE A 22 18.14 18.48 -21.88
CA ILE A 22 17.24 17.39 -22.23
C ILE A 22 16.65 16.82 -20.94
N VAL A 23 15.31 16.89 -20.82
CA VAL A 23 14.56 16.39 -19.68
C VAL A 23 13.72 15.19 -20.12
N PRO A 24 13.84 14.02 -19.46
CA PRO A 24 13.03 12.86 -19.77
C PRO A 24 11.53 13.15 -19.64
N SER A 25 10.72 12.36 -20.36
CA SER A 25 9.26 12.40 -20.21
C SER A 25 8.85 12.11 -18.78
N SER A 26 7.95 12.91 -18.23
CA SER A 26 7.30 12.55 -16.96
C SER A 26 6.32 11.39 -17.15
N PRO A 27 5.95 10.67 -16.10
CA PRO A 27 4.85 9.70 -16.13
C PRO A 27 3.53 10.34 -16.57
N LEU A 28 2.68 9.55 -17.23
CA LEU A 28 1.36 9.99 -17.69
C LEU A 28 0.39 10.37 -16.57
N VAL A 29 0.61 9.87 -15.36
CA VAL A 29 -0.14 10.27 -14.17
C VAL A 29 0.51 11.53 -13.59
N PRO A 30 -0.13 12.71 -13.69
CA PRO A 30 0.45 13.95 -13.21
C PRO A 30 0.54 13.95 -11.68
N ARG A 31 1.73 14.25 -11.16
CA ARG A 31 1.98 14.39 -9.71
C ARG A 31 1.83 15.84 -9.24
N ASN A 32 1.98 16.78 -10.19
CA ASN A 32 2.05 18.21 -9.94
C ASN A 32 0.80 18.96 -10.43
N ASP A 33 -0.22 18.25 -10.91
CA ASP A 33 -1.49 18.84 -11.30
C ASP A 33 -2.66 17.92 -10.94
N PRO A 34 -3.33 18.21 -9.82
CA PRO A 34 -4.47 17.42 -9.37
C PRO A 34 -5.74 17.61 -10.21
N THR A 35 -5.77 18.61 -11.09
CA THR A 35 -6.94 18.88 -11.95
C THR A 35 -6.93 18.05 -13.23
N LEU A 36 -5.80 17.42 -13.57
CA LEU A 36 -5.64 16.61 -14.76
C LEU A 36 -5.68 15.11 -14.41
N MET A 37 -6.45 14.37 -15.18
CA MET A 37 -6.47 12.91 -15.09
C MET A 37 -5.17 12.30 -15.62
N PHE A 38 -4.73 12.77 -16.79
CA PHE A 38 -3.48 12.37 -17.43
C PHE A 38 -2.72 13.60 -17.93
N VAL A 39 -1.41 13.45 -18.11
CA VAL A 39 -0.59 14.45 -18.78
C VAL A 39 -1.04 14.56 -20.23
N ASN A 40 -1.51 15.74 -20.62
CA ASN A 40 -2.10 16.03 -21.94
C ASN A 40 -1.28 17.02 -22.77
N SER A 41 -0.19 17.57 -22.20
CA SER A 41 0.73 18.49 -22.88
C SER A 41 2.14 18.47 -22.30
N GLY A 42 3.13 18.94 -23.05
CA GLY A 42 4.54 18.92 -22.66
C GLY A 42 4.86 19.76 -21.42
N MET A 43 4.08 20.83 -21.19
CA MET A 43 4.35 21.77 -20.12
C MET A 43 3.95 21.28 -18.73
N VAL A 44 3.13 20.23 -18.62
CA VAL A 44 2.55 19.80 -17.33
C VAL A 44 3.63 19.51 -16.28
N GLN A 45 4.73 18.87 -16.69
CA GLN A 45 5.84 18.60 -15.76
C GLN A 45 6.61 19.85 -15.32
N PHE A 46 6.40 21.00 -15.98
CA PHE A 46 7.09 22.27 -15.75
C PHE A 46 6.17 23.35 -15.17
N LYS A 47 4.90 23.03 -14.90
CA LYS A 47 3.88 23.98 -14.44
C LYS A 47 4.40 24.89 -13.31
N ASN A 48 4.99 24.31 -12.30
CA ASN A 48 5.47 25.02 -11.11
C ASN A 48 6.72 25.89 -11.37
N LEU A 49 7.45 25.63 -12.46
CA LEU A 49 8.55 26.48 -12.89
C LEU A 49 8.05 27.78 -13.53
N PHE A 50 6.97 27.70 -14.33
CA PHE A 50 6.37 28.89 -14.96
C PHE A 50 5.78 29.87 -13.95
N THR A 51 5.27 29.38 -12.83
CA THR A 51 4.71 30.20 -11.73
C THR A 51 5.75 30.55 -10.65
N GLY A 52 7.00 30.11 -10.78
CA GLY A 52 8.06 30.39 -9.79
C GLY A 52 7.94 29.63 -8.47
N VAL A 53 6.97 28.70 -8.36
CA VAL A 53 6.78 27.86 -7.17
C VAL A 53 7.92 26.82 -7.01
N GLU A 54 8.51 26.39 -8.13
CA GLU A 54 9.65 25.46 -8.18
C GLU A 54 10.82 26.13 -8.88
N THR A 55 12.05 25.77 -8.50
CA THR A 55 13.29 26.16 -9.17
C THR A 55 14.13 24.94 -9.49
N ARG A 56 14.85 24.97 -10.62
CA ARG A 56 15.79 23.91 -11.04
C ARG A 56 17.13 24.51 -11.43
N ASP A 57 18.14 23.68 -11.61
CA ASP A 57 19.50 24.10 -11.96
C ASP A 57 19.62 24.60 -13.42
N TYR A 58 18.52 24.56 -14.18
CA TYR A 58 18.44 25.00 -15.55
C TYR A 58 17.26 25.95 -15.77
N ASN A 59 17.40 26.84 -16.74
CA ASN A 59 16.35 27.79 -17.16
C ASN A 59 15.91 27.60 -18.61
N ARG A 60 16.42 26.55 -19.28
CA ARG A 60 15.99 26.07 -20.60
C ARG A 60 15.86 24.56 -20.55
N ALA A 61 14.78 24.03 -21.09
CA ALA A 61 14.57 22.59 -21.20
C ALA A 61 14.04 22.19 -22.57
N THR A 62 14.27 20.93 -22.94
CA THR A 62 13.62 20.28 -24.08
C THR A 62 13.23 18.88 -23.69
N SER A 63 12.07 18.43 -24.18
CA SER A 63 11.61 17.08 -23.90
C SER A 63 10.70 16.52 -25.01
N ALA A 64 10.63 15.19 -25.08
CA ALA A 64 9.59 14.46 -25.80
C ALA A 64 8.65 13.87 -24.75
N GLN A 65 7.55 14.55 -24.48
CA GLN A 65 6.61 14.18 -23.42
C GLN A 65 5.52 13.24 -23.94
N LYS A 66 5.36 12.11 -23.26
CA LYS A 66 4.19 11.23 -23.41
C LYS A 66 2.92 11.97 -23.01
N CYS A 67 1.89 11.94 -23.86
CA CYS A 67 0.61 12.62 -23.60
C CYS A 67 -0.56 11.66 -23.85
N VAL A 68 -1.62 11.78 -23.03
CA VAL A 68 -2.87 11.05 -23.22
C VAL A 68 -4.06 12.01 -23.18
N ARG A 69 -4.91 11.92 -24.24
CA ARG A 69 -6.16 12.68 -24.39
C ARG A 69 -7.33 11.72 -24.57
N ALA A 70 -7.84 11.17 -23.48
CA ALA A 70 -8.90 10.16 -23.46
C ALA A 70 -9.99 10.43 -22.41
N GLY A 71 -10.18 11.69 -22.04
CA GLY A 71 -11.18 12.09 -21.06
C GLY A 71 -11.03 13.55 -20.60
N GLY A 72 -12.03 14.09 -19.93
CA GLY A 72 -12.06 15.47 -19.46
C GLY A 72 -12.23 16.49 -20.58
N LYS A 73 -11.57 17.67 -20.43
CA LYS A 73 -11.66 18.78 -21.41
C LYS A 73 -11.08 18.42 -22.78
N HIS A 74 -10.09 17.51 -22.82
CA HIS A 74 -9.44 17.06 -24.06
C HIS A 74 -9.72 15.56 -24.23
N ASN A 75 -10.64 15.24 -25.13
CA ASN A 75 -11.06 13.86 -25.42
C ASN A 75 -11.02 13.61 -26.93
N ASP A 76 -9.98 12.94 -27.39
CA ASP A 76 -9.81 12.57 -28.80
C ASP A 76 -10.30 11.15 -29.10
N LEU A 77 -10.75 10.39 -28.07
CA LEU A 77 -11.09 8.97 -28.18
C LEU A 77 -12.05 8.65 -29.33
N ASP A 78 -13.08 9.47 -29.51
CA ASP A 78 -14.14 9.22 -30.50
C ASP A 78 -13.68 9.44 -31.94
N ASN A 79 -12.60 10.22 -32.14
CA ASN A 79 -12.03 10.57 -33.45
C ASN A 79 -10.92 9.58 -33.88
N VAL A 80 -10.39 8.79 -32.94
CA VAL A 80 -9.29 7.84 -33.23
C VAL A 80 -9.71 6.79 -34.24
N GLY A 81 -8.90 6.64 -35.29
CA GLY A 81 -9.10 5.72 -36.38
C GLY A 81 -9.96 6.27 -37.51
N TYR A 82 -10.78 7.30 -37.28
CA TYR A 82 -11.68 7.92 -38.27
C TYR A 82 -11.09 9.19 -38.90
N THR A 83 -10.14 9.82 -38.28
CA THR A 83 -9.41 10.99 -38.78
C THR A 83 -7.93 10.67 -38.99
N ALA A 84 -7.22 11.42 -39.77
CA ALA A 84 -5.82 11.23 -40.11
C ALA A 84 -4.86 11.62 -38.98
N ARG A 85 -5.31 12.38 -37.97
CA ARG A 85 -4.42 13.12 -37.03
C ARG A 85 -4.75 12.99 -35.57
N HIS A 86 -5.84 12.34 -35.15
CA HIS A 86 -6.22 12.22 -33.73
C HIS A 86 -5.74 10.90 -33.13
N HIS A 87 -5.15 11.00 -31.93
CA HIS A 87 -4.63 9.88 -31.17
C HIS A 87 -5.02 10.04 -29.70
N THR A 88 -5.28 8.91 -29.02
CA THR A 88 -5.40 8.93 -27.55
C THR A 88 -4.04 9.07 -26.89
N PHE A 89 -3.00 8.46 -27.44
CA PHE A 89 -1.61 8.62 -27.02
C PHE A 89 -0.79 9.27 -28.13
N PHE A 90 0.00 10.27 -27.79
CA PHE A 90 0.96 10.89 -28.71
C PHE A 90 2.15 11.43 -27.95
N GLU A 91 3.23 11.72 -28.69
CA GLU A 91 4.41 12.36 -28.14
C GLU A 91 4.42 13.84 -28.50
N MET A 92 4.56 14.70 -27.49
CA MET A 92 4.69 16.14 -27.67
C MET A 92 6.16 16.55 -27.50
N LEU A 93 6.78 16.97 -28.57
CA LEU A 93 8.11 17.58 -28.56
C LEU A 93 7.96 19.03 -28.11
N GLY A 94 8.76 19.44 -27.13
CA GLY A 94 8.70 20.78 -26.58
C GLY A 94 10.06 21.36 -26.23
N ASN A 95 10.20 22.68 -26.44
CA ASN A 95 11.28 23.47 -25.88
C ASN A 95 10.69 24.56 -24.97
N PHE A 96 11.34 24.76 -23.85
CA PHE A 96 10.86 25.58 -22.75
C PHE A 96 11.91 26.58 -22.33
N SER A 97 11.47 27.82 -22.01
CA SER A 97 12.28 28.84 -21.39
C SER A 97 11.60 29.34 -20.12
N PHE A 98 12.34 29.33 -19.04
CA PHE A 98 11.89 29.82 -17.75
C PHE A 98 12.60 31.16 -17.46
N GLY A 99 12.05 32.27 -18.02
CA GLY A 99 12.60 33.61 -17.90
C GLY A 99 13.96 33.85 -18.55
N ASN A 100 14.44 32.95 -19.40
CA ASN A 100 15.78 33.08 -20.02
C ASN A 100 15.71 33.71 -21.41
N TYR A 101 14.78 33.27 -22.25
CA TYR A 101 14.52 33.85 -23.55
C TYR A 101 13.00 33.92 -23.81
N PHE A 102 12.63 34.70 -24.82
CA PHE A 102 11.22 34.91 -25.18
C PHE A 102 11.04 34.85 -26.70
N LYS A 103 10.06 35.58 -27.27
CA LYS A 103 9.69 35.55 -28.71
C LYS A 103 10.89 35.74 -29.63
N ALA A 104 11.85 36.62 -29.24
CA ALA A 104 12.99 37.01 -30.07
C ALA A 104 13.93 35.85 -30.43
N GLU A 105 13.99 34.82 -29.57
CA GLU A 105 14.77 33.59 -29.80
C GLU A 105 13.87 32.41 -30.16
N ALA A 106 12.65 32.28 -29.56
CA ALA A 106 11.75 31.16 -29.80
C ALA A 106 11.35 31.04 -31.28
N ILE A 107 10.96 32.17 -31.94
CA ILE A 107 10.56 32.18 -33.34
C ILE A 107 11.72 31.82 -34.28
N PRO A 108 12.93 32.39 -34.15
CA PRO A 108 14.10 31.94 -34.91
C PRO A 108 14.45 30.48 -34.71
N PHE A 109 14.42 29.96 -33.51
CA PHE A 109 14.70 28.52 -33.25
C PHE A 109 13.71 27.64 -34.01
N ALA A 110 12.41 27.95 -33.90
CA ALA A 110 11.36 27.20 -34.61
C ALA A 110 11.56 27.24 -36.12
N TRP A 111 11.79 28.43 -36.68
CA TRP A 111 12.01 28.58 -38.13
C TRP A 111 13.26 27.88 -38.64
N GLU A 112 14.35 27.93 -37.87
CA GLU A 112 15.60 27.26 -38.22
C GLU A 112 15.45 25.74 -38.18
N LEU A 113 14.87 25.18 -37.11
CA LEU A 113 14.63 23.74 -37.00
C LEU A 113 13.80 23.23 -38.20
N LEU A 114 12.68 23.88 -38.49
CA LEU A 114 11.79 23.44 -39.59
C LEU A 114 12.45 23.54 -40.96
N THR A 115 13.16 24.66 -41.24
CA THR A 115 13.61 24.95 -42.62
C THR A 115 15.05 24.57 -42.91
N LYS A 116 15.87 24.27 -41.88
CA LYS A 116 17.27 23.83 -42.08
C LYS A 116 17.52 22.41 -41.58
N GLU A 117 17.06 22.05 -40.37
CA GLU A 117 17.29 20.72 -39.82
C GLU A 117 16.30 19.69 -40.42
N PHE A 118 15.03 20.08 -40.57
CA PHE A 118 13.97 19.22 -41.16
C PHE A 118 13.77 19.44 -42.68
N ASP A 119 14.43 20.44 -43.24
CA ASP A 119 14.40 20.78 -44.70
C ASP A 119 12.98 20.93 -45.26
N ILE A 120 12.06 21.48 -44.44
CA ILE A 120 10.67 21.74 -44.89
C ILE A 120 10.63 22.93 -45.84
N PRO A 121 9.96 22.82 -47.04
CA PRO A 121 9.84 23.91 -48.00
C PRO A 121 9.13 25.13 -47.39
N LYS A 122 9.79 26.30 -47.43
CA LYS A 122 9.30 27.56 -46.80
C LYS A 122 7.98 28.03 -47.43
N ASP A 123 7.77 27.74 -48.70
CA ASP A 123 6.58 28.08 -49.47
C ASP A 123 5.35 27.24 -49.08
N ARG A 124 5.52 26.18 -48.31
CA ARG A 124 4.46 25.35 -47.73
C ARG A 124 4.06 25.80 -46.32
N LEU A 125 4.81 26.70 -45.66
CA LEU A 125 4.60 27.14 -44.30
C LEU A 125 3.80 28.44 -44.24
N LEU A 126 2.84 28.52 -43.35
CA LEU A 126 2.15 29.71 -42.91
C LEU A 126 2.02 29.75 -41.38
N VAL A 127 1.77 30.90 -40.82
CA VAL A 127 1.68 31.06 -39.36
C VAL A 127 0.42 31.83 -38.97
N THR A 128 -0.11 31.45 -37.80
CA THR A 128 -1.13 32.26 -37.09
C THR A 128 -0.48 33.03 -35.97
N VAL A 129 -1.08 34.14 -35.59
CA VAL A 129 -0.73 34.94 -34.38
C VAL A 129 -2.01 35.43 -33.72
N TYR A 130 -1.99 35.59 -32.40
CA TYR A 130 -3.10 36.25 -31.72
C TYR A 130 -3.28 37.67 -32.24
N HIS A 131 -4.51 38.10 -32.49
CA HIS A 131 -4.81 39.30 -33.23
C HIS A 131 -4.19 40.60 -32.70
N THR A 132 -3.89 40.65 -31.40
CA THR A 132 -3.23 41.79 -30.74
C THR A 132 -1.71 41.64 -30.60
N ASP A 133 -1.14 40.48 -30.97
CA ASP A 133 0.29 40.21 -30.83
C ASP A 133 1.08 40.73 -32.06
N ASP A 134 1.25 42.08 -32.10
CA ASP A 134 2.01 42.76 -33.16
C ASP A 134 3.50 42.42 -33.14
N GLU A 135 4.04 42.07 -31.98
CA GLU A 135 5.44 41.71 -31.81
C GLU A 135 5.73 40.38 -32.52
N ALA A 136 4.92 39.34 -32.27
CA ALA A 136 5.09 38.04 -32.95
C ALA A 136 4.92 38.21 -34.48
N ALA A 137 3.92 38.95 -34.94
CA ALA A 137 3.72 39.19 -36.35
C ALA A 137 4.91 39.91 -37.05
N LYS A 138 5.47 40.95 -36.41
CA LYS A 138 6.68 41.63 -36.89
C LYS A 138 7.91 40.70 -36.90
N MET A 139 8.01 39.84 -35.89
CA MET A 139 9.10 38.90 -35.76
C MET A 139 9.08 37.86 -36.88
N TRP A 140 7.91 37.24 -37.16
CA TRP A 140 7.73 36.33 -38.28
C TRP A 140 8.07 36.97 -39.64
N LYS A 141 7.63 38.20 -39.85
CA LYS A 141 7.98 38.94 -41.06
C LYS A 141 9.48 39.13 -41.22
N LYS A 142 10.18 39.46 -40.11
CA LYS A 142 11.62 39.69 -40.10
C LYS A 142 12.43 38.37 -40.26
N VAL A 143 12.04 37.30 -39.56
CA VAL A 143 12.82 36.04 -39.46
C VAL A 143 12.54 35.16 -40.66
N ALA A 144 11.26 34.93 -40.97
CA ALA A 144 10.83 33.98 -41.98
C ALA A 144 10.70 34.65 -43.40
N GLY A 145 10.58 35.97 -43.45
CA GLY A 145 10.32 36.69 -44.71
C GLY A 145 8.93 36.44 -45.28
N LEU A 146 7.98 35.99 -44.45
CA LEU A 146 6.60 35.70 -44.85
C LEU A 146 5.87 36.98 -45.25
N SER A 147 5.05 36.88 -46.27
CA SER A 147 4.11 37.93 -46.71
C SER A 147 2.94 38.05 -45.73
N ASP A 148 2.25 39.18 -45.75
CA ASP A 148 1.16 39.45 -44.81
C ASP A 148 -0.03 38.46 -44.91
N ASP A 149 -0.26 37.89 -46.08
CA ASP A 149 -1.27 36.84 -46.33
C ASP A 149 -0.89 35.46 -45.70
N ARG A 150 0.37 35.29 -45.32
CA ARG A 150 0.86 34.08 -44.67
C ARG A 150 1.07 34.26 -43.17
N ILE A 151 0.71 35.39 -42.60
CA ILE A 151 0.73 35.72 -41.18
C ILE A 151 -0.71 36.02 -40.78
N ILE A 152 -1.49 35.02 -40.47
CA ILE A 152 -2.93 35.12 -40.20
C ILE A 152 -3.18 35.55 -38.78
N ARG A 153 -4.02 36.58 -38.59
CA ARG A 153 -4.41 37.08 -37.26
C ARG A 153 -5.70 36.43 -36.79
N ILE A 154 -5.67 35.68 -35.71
CA ILE A 154 -6.81 34.96 -35.15
C ILE A 154 -7.32 35.72 -33.92
N PRO A 155 -8.59 36.12 -33.86
CA PRO A 155 -9.16 36.85 -32.76
C PRO A 155 -9.75 35.97 -31.66
N THR A 156 -9.85 34.68 -31.87
CA THR A 156 -10.43 33.71 -30.98
C THR A 156 -9.41 33.14 -30.00
N ASP A 157 -9.87 32.32 -29.06
CA ASP A 157 -9.02 31.59 -28.10
C ASP A 157 -8.13 30.54 -28.75
N ASP A 158 -8.26 30.24 -30.05
CA ASP A 158 -7.39 29.31 -30.78
C ASP A 158 -5.93 29.77 -30.72
N ASN A 159 -5.66 31.07 -30.77
CA ASN A 159 -4.33 31.63 -30.58
C ASN A 159 -4.10 32.30 -29.22
N PHE A 160 -4.90 31.96 -28.21
CA PHE A 160 -4.66 32.31 -26.81
C PHE A 160 -4.75 31.09 -25.92
N TRP A 161 -3.60 30.54 -25.58
CA TRP A 161 -3.52 29.28 -24.84
C TRP A 161 -3.78 29.48 -23.35
N ARG A 162 -4.60 28.60 -22.76
CA ARG A 162 -4.87 28.49 -21.30
C ARG A 162 -4.71 27.05 -20.86
N MET A 163 -3.99 26.88 -19.75
CA MET A 163 -3.84 25.57 -19.14
C MET A 163 -5.16 24.95 -18.68
N GLY A 164 -6.02 25.79 -18.11
CA GLY A 164 -7.30 25.42 -17.58
C GLY A 164 -8.06 26.63 -17.01
N PRO A 165 -8.94 26.43 -16.02
CA PRO A 165 -9.59 27.52 -15.32
C PRO A 165 -8.61 28.42 -14.57
N THR A 166 -7.45 27.88 -14.18
CA THR A 166 -6.37 28.55 -13.45
C THR A 166 -5.02 28.15 -13.98
N GLY A 167 -4.03 29.03 -13.85
CA GLY A 167 -2.63 28.75 -14.19
C GLY A 167 -2.08 29.66 -15.28
N PRO A 168 -0.83 29.40 -15.72
CA PRO A 168 -0.18 30.25 -16.72
C PRO A 168 -0.91 30.22 -18.05
N CYS A 169 -0.94 31.37 -18.72
CA CYS A 169 -1.61 31.56 -20.00
C CYS A 169 -0.95 32.67 -20.83
N GLY A 170 -1.28 32.70 -22.11
CA GLY A 170 -0.80 33.77 -22.97
C GLY A 170 -1.12 33.55 -24.44
N PRO A 171 -0.85 34.59 -25.29
CA PRO A 171 -1.00 34.45 -26.73
C PRO A 171 -0.06 33.38 -27.27
N CYS A 172 -0.45 32.74 -28.33
CA CYS A 172 0.39 31.78 -29.06
C CYS A 172 0.46 32.08 -30.54
N THR A 173 1.42 31.46 -31.17
CA THR A 173 1.61 31.44 -32.63
C THR A 173 1.75 30.01 -33.09
N GLU A 174 0.98 29.65 -34.08
CA GLU A 174 0.97 28.27 -34.60
C GLU A 174 1.60 28.27 -36.00
N ILE A 175 2.29 27.19 -36.32
CA ILE A 175 2.91 26.99 -37.63
C ILE A 175 2.13 25.89 -38.34
N PHE A 176 1.63 26.19 -39.52
CA PHE A 176 0.86 25.28 -40.36
C PHE A 176 1.63 24.90 -41.63
N PHE A 177 1.38 23.67 -42.08
CA PHE A 177 1.86 23.16 -43.35
C PHE A 177 0.71 23.00 -44.33
N ASP A 178 0.86 23.54 -45.53
CA ASP A 178 -0.07 23.37 -46.66
C ASP A 178 0.26 22.09 -47.44
N HIS A 179 -0.56 21.06 -47.30
CA HIS A 179 -0.43 19.82 -48.06
C HIS A 179 -0.72 19.97 -49.55
N GLY A 180 -1.34 21.09 -49.96
CA GLY A 180 -1.65 21.37 -51.35
C GLY A 180 -3.14 21.22 -51.66
N ASP A 181 -3.51 21.75 -52.83
CA ASP A 181 -4.90 21.92 -53.31
C ASP A 181 -5.61 20.61 -53.67
N HIS A 182 -4.88 19.49 -53.69
CA HIS A 182 -5.48 18.17 -53.91
C HIS A 182 -6.17 17.63 -52.63
N ILE A 183 -5.96 18.29 -51.47
CA ILE A 183 -6.64 18.00 -50.23
C ILE A 183 -7.63 19.13 -49.91
N TRP A 184 -8.85 18.77 -49.54
CA TRP A 184 -9.86 19.74 -49.16
C TRP A 184 -9.53 20.45 -47.83
N GLY A 185 -9.74 21.77 -47.81
CA GLY A 185 -9.59 22.61 -46.65
C GLY A 185 -9.09 24.01 -46.98
N GLY A 186 -9.35 24.97 -46.10
CA GLY A 186 -8.91 26.35 -46.22
C GLY A 186 -7.88 26.69 -45.13
N PRO A 187 -7.20 27.85 -45.24
CA PRO A 187 -6.27 28.31 -44.21
C PRO A 187 -7.00 28.65 -42.93
N PRO A 188 -6.29 28.63 -41.76
CA PRO A 188 -6.84 28.99 -40.45
C PRO A 188 -7.62 30.31 -40.49
N GLY A 189 -8.74 30.40 -39.80
CA GLY A 189 -9.65 31.53 -39.81
C GLY A 189 -10.58 31.61 -41.04
N SER A 190 -10.52 30.63 -41.96
CA SER A 190 -11.44 30.52 -43.11
C SER A 190 -12.64 29.63 -42.77
N PRO A 191 -13.75 29.70 -43.54
CA PRO A 191 -14.90 28.81 -43.34
C PRO A 191 -14.59 27.32 -43.56
N GLU A 192 -13.49 26.98 -44.20
CA GLU A 192 -13.07 25.63 -44.53
C GLU A 192 -11.83 25.18 -43.73
N GLU A 193 -11.55 25.84 -42.57
CA GLU A 193 -10.39 25.56 -41.72
C GLU A 193 -10.40 24.16 -41.11
N ASP A 194 -11.56 23.54 -40.94
CA ASP A 194 -11.71 22.18 -40.43
C ASP A 194 -11.17 21.09 -41.38
N GLY A 195 -10.80 21.46 -42.61
CA GLY A 195 -10.25 20.53 -43.62
C GLY A 195 -8.83 20.10 -43.31
N ASP A 196 -8.39 19.02 -43.97
CA ASP A 196 -7.09 18.40 -43.72
C ASP A 196 -5.95 18.95 -44.61
N ARG A 197 -6.18 20.05 -45.34
CA ARG A 197 -5.17 20.68 -46.21
C ARG A 197 -4.11 21.43 -45.41
N PHE A 198 -4.55 22.26 -44.46
CA PHE A 198 -3.67 23.08 -43.60
C PHE A 198 -3.58 22.44 -42.24
N ILE A 199 -2.46 21.80 -41.92
CA ILE A 199 -2.26 21.08 -40.66
C ILE A 199 -1.33 21.87 -39.78
N GLU A 200 -1.77 22.19 -38.54
CA GLU A 200 -0.92 22.73 -37.50
C GLU A 200 0.15 21.70 -37.16
N ILE A 201 1.43 22.08 -37.30
CA ILE A 201 2.59 21.22 -36.99
C ILE A 201 3.31 21.63 -35.70
N TRP A 202 3.17 22.88 -35.26
CA TRP A 202 3.83 23.37 -34.07
C TRP A 202 3.10 24.55 -33.47
N ASN A 203 2.90 24.55 -32.14
CA ASN A 203 2.37 25.69 -31.39
C ASN A 203 3.46 26.27 -30.48
N LEU A 204 3.70 27.58 -30.52
CA LEU A 204 4.61 28.32 -29.66
C LEU A 204 3.79 29.22 -28.73
N VAL A 205 3.78 28.94 -27.46
CA VAL A 205 3.01 29.68 -26.43
C VAL A 205 3.91 30.66 -25.71
N PHE A 206 3.46 31.88 -25.61
CA PHE A 206 4.14 32.99 -24.91
C PHE A 206 3.48 33.19 -23.55
N MET A 207 3.96 32.49 -22.52
CA MET A 207 3.42 32.60 -21.17
C MET A 207 3.72 33.96 -20.59
N GLN A 208 2.69 34.78 -20.48
CA GLN A 208 2.78 36.19 -20.03
C GLN A 208 1.94 36.49 -18.80
N ASN A 209 0.89 35.70 -18.56
CA ASN A 209 -0.10 35.96 -17.52
C ASN A 209 -0.36 34.67 -16.75
N GLU A 210 -0.88 34.86 -15.53
CA GLU A 210 -1.50 33.82 -14.72
C GLU A 210 -2.99 34.12 -14.59
N GLN A 211 -3.84 33.15 -14.89
CA GLN A 211 -5.29 33.23 -14.71
C GLN A 211 -5.69 32.59 -13.39
N PHE A 212 -6.56 33.28 -12.64
CA PHE A 212 -7.13 32.83 -11.38
C PHE A 212 -8.57 32.32 -11.54
N ALA A 213 -9.08 31.61 -10.51
CA ALA A 213 -10.41 30.99 -10.53
C ALA A 213 -11.58 31.97 -10.77
N ASP A 214 -11.42 33.24 -10.43
CA ASP A 214 -12.40 34.30 -10.68
C ASP A 214 -12.36 34.86 -12.13
N GLY A 215 -11.47 34.28 -12.99
CA GLY A 215 -11.24 34.69 -14.36
C GLY A 215 -10.32 35.90 -14.51
N SER A 216 -9.82 36.51 -13.40
CA SER A 216 -8.82 37.56 -13.46
C SER A 216 -7.49 37.07 -13.99
N MET A 217 -6.76 37.94 -14.70
CA MET A 217 -5.42 37.66 -15.21
C MET A 217 -4.44 38.66 -14.68
N VAL A 218 -3.31 38.18 -14.15
CA VAL A 218 -2.21 39.00 -13.66
C VAL A 218 -0.96 38.66 -14.48
N PRO A 219 -0.16 39.69 -14.91
CA PRO A 219 1.11 39.43 -15.57
C PRO A 219 2.04 38.60 -14.70
N LEU A 220 2.66 37.58 -15.30
CA LEU A 220 3.72 36.81 -14.66
C LEU A 220 4.98 37.67 -14.48
N ASP A 221 5.63 37.54 -13.33
CA ASP A 221 6.93 38.21 -13.09
C ASP A 221 8.02 37.77 -14.08
N MET A 222 7.85 36.54 -14.62
CA MET A 222 8.79 35.89 -15.50
C MET A 222 8.11 35.49 -16.82
N GLN A 223 8.41 36.20 -17.91
CA GLN A 223 7.96 35.78 -19.24
C GLN A 223 8.64 34.48 -19.67
N SER A 224 7.88 33.51 -20.11
CA SER A 224 8.35 32.16 -20.38
C SER A 224 7.86 31.63 -21.71
N ILE A 225 8.53 30.62 -22.24
CA ILE A 225 8.19 29.94 -23.48
C ILE A 225 7.78 28.50 -23.17
N ASP A 226 6.65 28.10 -23.72
CA ASP A 226 6.20 26.72 -23.87
C ASP A 226 5.94 26.43 -25.33
N THR A 227 6.40 25.27 -25.83
CA THR A 227 6.06 24.87 -27.19
C THR A 227 5.60 23.42 -27.26
N GLY A 228 4.73 23.12 -28.22
CA GLY A 228 4.21 21.77 -28.45
C GLY A 228 4.16 21.41 -29.93
N MET A 229 4.96 20.41 -30.35
CA MET A 229 4.95 19.81 -31.68
C MET A 229 4.57 18.33 -31.56
N GLY A 230 3.50 17.89 -32.18
CA GLY A 230 3.13 16.47 -32.22
C GLY A 230 4.15 15.66 -33.06
N LEU A 231 4.83 14.69 -32.39
CA LEU A 231 5.85 13.87 -33.10
C LEU A 231 5.23 13.09 -34.25
N GLU A 232 4.05 12.51 -34.07
CA GLU A 232 3.33 11.75 -35.12
C GLU A 232 2.98 12.64 -36.30
N ARG A 233 2.57 13.86 -36.03
CA ARG A 233 2.16 14.84 -37.04
C ARG A 233 3.34 15.33 -37.88
N ILE A 234 4.43 15.77 -37.22
CA ILE A 234 5.65 16.18 -37.93
C ILE A 234 6.33 14.97 -38.60
N GLY A 235 6.22 13.80 -38.02
CA GLY A 235 6.72 12.55 -38.56
C GLY A 235 6.07 12.15 -39.85
N ALA A 236 4.73 12.23 -39.92
CA ALA A 236 3.99 11.99 -41.14
C ALA A 236 4.46 12.93 -42.28
N LEU A 237 4.57 14.23 -41.97
CA LEU A 237 5.05 15.22 -42.91
C LEU A 237 6.46 14.89 -43.44
N LEU A 238 7.43 14.62 -42.58
CA LEU A 238 8.82 14.34 -42.93
C LEU A 238 9.00 12.99 -43.63
N GLN A 239 8.07 12.06 -43.45
CA GLN A 239 8.01 10.81 -44.21
C GLN A 239 7.19 10.92 -45.50
N GLY A 240 6.75 12.14 -45.87
CA GLY A 240 5.97 12.36 -47.08
C GLY A 240 4.57 11.75 -47.08
N LYS A 241 3.99 11.62 -45.88
CA LYS A 241 2.67 11.09 -45.61
C LYS A 241 1.72 12.21 -45.20
N HIS A 242 0.45 12.04 -45.46
CA HIS A 242 -0.61 12.92 -44.96
C HIS A 242 -1.23 12.39 -43.66
N ASP A 243 -1.32 11.08 -43.56
CA ASP A 243 -1.98 10.38 -42.44
C ASP A 243 -0.93 9.92 -41.41
N ASN A 244 -1.14 10.23 -40.13
CA ASN A 244 -0.26 9.81 -39.04
C ASN A 244 -0.15 8.29 -38.93
N TYR A 245 -1.21 7.57 -39.31
CA TYR A 245 -1.25 6.10 -39.28
C TYR A 245 -0.36 5.45 -40.36
N ASP A 246 0.13 6.22 -41.34
CA ASP A 246 1.05 5.76 -42.37
C ASP A 246 2.53 5.98 -42.02
N THR A 247 2.82 6.53 -40.82
CA THR A 247 4.19 6.66 -40.32
C THR A 247 4.80 5.28 -40.03
N ASP A 248 6.12 5.20 -40.05
CA ASP A 248 6.86 3.95 -39.84
C ASP A 248 6.43 3.20 -38.56
N LEU A 249 6.29 3.92 -37.46
CA LEU A 249 5.84 3.35 -36.18
C LEU A 249 4.41 2.84 -36.25
N MET A 250 3.47 3.69 -36.66
CA MET A 250 2.04 3.31 -36.68
C MET A 250 1.78 2.21 -37.70
N ARG A 251 2.43 2.26 -38.86
CA ARG A 251 2.33 1.22 -39.88
C ARG A 251 2.82 -0.14 -39.36
N SER A 252 3.94 -0.16 -38.65
CA SER A 252 4.46 -1.40 -38.06
C SER A 252 3.46 -2.03 -37.06
N LEU A 253 2.77 -1.21 -36.26
CA LEU A 253 1.74 -1.70 -35.33
C LEU A 253 0.46 -2.16 -36.04
N ILE A 254 0.07 -1.48 -37.11
CA ILE A 254 -1.05 -1.84 -37.98
C ILE A 254 -0.76 -3.18 -38.66
N GLU A 255 0.44 -3.39 -39.20
CA GLU A 255 0.86 -4.66 -39.80
C GLU A 255 0.88 -5.80 -38.77
N ALA A 256 1.41 -5.56 -37.58
CA ALA A 256 1.34 -6.56 -36.51
C ALA A 256 -0.11 -6.92 -36.16
N SER A 257 -1.02 -5.93 -36.10
CA SER A 257 -2.46 -6.18 -35.92
C SER A 257 -3.09 -6.99 -37.05
N ALA A 258 -2.69 -6.71 -38.30
CA ALA A 258 -3.17 -7.45 -39.49
C ALA A 258 -2.69 -8.91 -39.46
N ASP A 259 -1.43 -9.13 -39.12
CA ASP A 259 -0.86 -10.49 -38.98
C ASP A 259 -1.58 -11.28 -37.89
N ALA A 260 -1.78 -10.68 -36.72
CA ALA A 260 -2.45 -11.31 -35.58
C ALA A 260 -3.93 -11.66 -35.86
N SER A 261 -4.63 -10.82 -36.63
CA SER A 261 -6.04 -11.02 -37.02
C SER A 261 -6.22 -11.80 -38.34
N SER A 262 -5.14 -12.04 -39.08
CA SER A 262 -5.15 -12.61 -40.43
C SER A 262 -6.07 -11.82 -41.37
N SER A 263 -6.02 -10.49 -41.33
CA SER A 263 -6.83 -9.57 -42.13
C SER A 263 -5.95 -8.57 -42.90
N ASP A 264 -6.55 -7.91 -43.91
CA ASP A 264 -5.83 -6.94 -44.77
C ASP A 264 -5.74 -5.57 -44.05
N PRO A 265 -4.52 -5.03 -43.79
CA PRO A 265 -4.36 -3.76 -43.10
C PRO A 265 -4.92 -2.56 -43.89
N ASP A 266 -5.01 -2.68 -45.23
CA ASP A 266 -5.47 -1.64 -46.14
C ASP A 266 -6.90 -1.91 -46.65
N GLY A 267 -7.52 -3.00 -46.23
CA GLY A 267 -8.86 -3.41 -46.58
C GLY A 267 -9.99 -2.59 -45.93
N PRO A 268 -11.25 -3.02 -46.07
CA PRO A 268 -12.40 -2.32 -45.47
C PRO A 268 -12.32 -2.19 -43.94
N GLY A 269 -11.49 -3.01 -43.29
CA GLY A 269 -11.26 -3.00 -41.82
C GLY A 269 -10.12 -2.09 -41.38
N ASN A 270 -9.53 -1.25 -42.24
CA ASN A 270 -8.35 -0.43 -41.88
C ASN A 270 -8.54 0.45 -40.65
N THR A 271 -9.75 1.03 -40.46
CA THR A 271 -10.11 1.82 -39.26
C THR A 271 -9.92 1.02 -37.97
N HIS A 272 -10.24 -0.28 -37.98
CA HIS A 272 -10.08 -1.13 -36.81
C HIS A 272 -8.61 -1.32 -36.44
N HIS A 273 -7.73 -1.53 -37.42
CA HIS A 273 -6.28 -1.63 -37.20
C HIS A 273 -5.69 -0.33 -36.63
N ARG A 274 -6.16 0.83 -37.10
CA ARG A 274 -5.75 2.16 -36.62
C ARG A 274 -6.11 2.33 -35.14
N VAL A 275 -7.35 2.00 -34.77
CA VAL A 275 -7.80 2.03 -33.37
C VAL A 275 -6.98 1.09 -32.49
N ILE A 276 -6.73 -0.15 -32.96
CA ILE A 276 -5.92 -1.14 -32.24
C ILE A 276 -4.49 -0.62 -32.01
N ALA A 277 -3.85 -0.08 -33.03
CA ALA A 277 -2.48 0.45 -32.95
C ALA A 277 -2.37 1.62 -31.97
N ASP A 278 -3.28 2.60 -32.05
CA ASP A 278 -3.33 3.72 -31.12
C ASP A 278 -3.58 3.26 -29.67
N HIS A 279 -4.58 2.43 -29.47
CA HIS A 279 -4.98 1.98 -28.14
C HIS A 279 -3.99 1.02 -27.50
N LEU A 280 -3.24 0.26 -28.30
CA LEU A 280 -2.09 -0.52 -27.80
C LEU A 280 -1.03 0.38 -27.16
N ARG A 281 -0.72 1.52 -27.80
CA ARG A 281 0.21 2.51 -27.26
C ARG A 281 -0.32 3.08 -25.94
N SER A 282 -1.54 3.61 -25.97
CA SER A 282 -2.19 4.23 -24.79
C SER A 282 -2.22 3.28 -23.60
N THR A 283 -2.71 2.07 -23.80
CA THR A 283 -2.87 1.10 -22.72
C THR A 283 -1.52 0.64 -22.18
N SER A 284 -0.55 0.39 -23.06
CA SER A 284 0.77 -0.08 -22.63
C SER A 284 1.53 0.99 -21.86
N PHE A 285 1.51 2.25 -22.30
CA PHE A 285 2.17 3.33 -21.57
C PHE A 285 1.49 3.69 -20.26
N LEU A 286 0.16 3.66 -20.20
CA LEU A 286 -0.57 3.87 -18.96
C LEU A 286 -0.23 2.77 -17.93
N MET A 287 -0.15 1.50 -18.36
CA MET A 287 0.25 0.41 -17.48
C MET A 287 1.73 0.48 -17.07
N ALA A 288 2.62 0.86 -17.98
CA ALA A 288 4.03 1.08 -17.66
C ALA A 288 4.21 2.19 -16.61
N ASP A 289 3.34 3.21 -16.62
CA ASP A 289 3.32 4.32 -15.67
C ASP A 289 2.44 4.02 -14.42
N GLY A 290 2.06 2.75 -14.19
CA GLY A 290 1.43 2.26 -12.95
C GLY A 290 -0.10 2.30 -12.92
N VAL A 291 -0.78 2.70 -14.01
CA VAL A 291 -2.25 2.64 -14.07
C VAL A 291 -2.71 1.23 -14.38
N MET A 292 -3.57 0.68 -13.53
CA MET A 292 -4.13 -0.66 -13.74
C MET A 292 -5.64 -0.58 -14.06
N PRO A 293 -6.19 -1.52 -14.86
CA PRO A 293 -7.61 -1.52 -15.18
C PRO A 293 -8.47 -1.61 -13.91
N SER A 294 -9.46 -0.73 -13.79
CA SER A 294 -10.39 -0.73 -12.66
C SER A 294 -11.79 -0.25 -13.10
N ASN A 295 -12.75 -0.24 -12.18
CA ASN A 295 -14.11 0.23 -12.45
C ASN A 295 -14.30 1.74 -12.21
N GLU A 296 -13.28 2.42 -11.69
CA GLU A 296 -13.34 3.82 -11.28
C GLU A 296 -12.05 4.58 -11.65
N GLY A 297 -12.13 5.90 -11.69
CA GLY A 297 -10.97 6.79 -11.85
C GLY A 297 -10.17 6.54 -13.13
N ARG A 298 -8.85 6.66 -13.03
CA ARG A 298 -7.91 6.45 -14.15
C ARG A 298 -7.96 5.04 -14.72
N GLY A 299 -8.13 4.04 -13.86
CA GLY A 299 -8.22 2.64 -14.28
C GLY A 299 -9.47 2.35 -15.11
N TYR A 300 -10.58 3.05 -14.86
CA TYR A 300 -11.78 2.97 -15.69
C TYR A 300 -11.52 3.51 -17.10
N VAL A 301 -10.83 4.65 -17.22
CA VAL A 301 -10.46 5.20 -18.54
C VAL A 301 -9.53 4.26 -19.30
N LEU A 302 -8.53 3.71 -18.62
CA LEU A 302 -7.65 2.67 -19.19
C LEU A 302 -8.47 1.47 -19.69
N ARG A 303 -9.34 0.92 -18.86
CA ARG A 303 -10.20 -0.22 -19.25
C ARG A 303 -11.12 0.11 -20.42
N ARG A 304 -11.65 1.32 -20.49
CA ARG A 304 -12.45 1.81 -21.60
C ARG A 304 -11.66 1.78 -22.92
N ILE A 305 -10.43 2.29 -22.93
CA ILE A 305 -9.53 2.26 -24.09
C ILE A 305 -9.21 0.81 -24.48
N MET A 306 -8.85 -0.05 -23.53
CA MET A 306 -8.58 -1.47 -23.76
C MET A 306 -9.77 -2.16 -24.43
N ARG A 307 -10.97 -2.02 -23.86
CA ARG A 307 -12.18 -2.67 -24.39
C ARG A 307 -12.59 -2.16 -25.75
N ARG A 308 -12.35 -0.88 -26.04
CA ARG A 308 -12.56 -0.34 -27.38
C ARG A 308 -11.64 -1.03 -28.40
N ALA A 309 -10.36 -1.17 -28.13
CA ALA A 309 -9.43 -1.92 -28.99
C ALA A 309 -9.86 -3.38 -29.17
N MET A 310 -10.23 -4.05 -28.07
CA MET A 310 -10.67 -5.45 -28.06
C MET A 310 -11.96 -5.65 -28.87
N ARG A 311 -12.90 -4.68 -28.86
CA ARG A 311 -14.07 -4.69 -29.73
C ARG A 311 -13.66 -4.59 -31.19
N HIS A 312 -12.73 -3.69 -31.54
CA HIS A 312 -12.22 -3.56 -32.91
C HIS A 312 -11.47 -4.83 -33.37
N ALA A 313 -10.76 -5.51 -32.48
CA ALA A 313 -10.16 -6.82 -32.74
C ALA A 313 -11.24 -7.90 -33.04
N HIS A 314 -12.34 -7.88 -32.28
CA HIS A 314 -13.49 -8.77 -32.54
C HIS A 314 -14.14 -8.49 -33.93
N LEU A 315 -14.30 -7.23 -34.32
CA LEU A 315 -14.84 -6.84 -35.60
C LEU A 315 -13.95 -7.24 -36.83
N LEU A 316 -12.64 -7.34 -36.59
CA LEU A 316 -11.70 -7.95 -37.56
C LEU A 316 -11.82 -9.48 -37.64
N GLY A 317 -12.64 -10.11 -36.79
CA GLY A 317 -12.86 -11.55 -36.77
C GLY A 317 -11.86 -12.32 -35.87
N ALA A 318 -11.09 -11.65 -35.03
CA ALA A 318 -10.21 -12.32 -34.10
C ALA A 318 -10.99 -13.22 -33.13
N LYS A 319 -10.74 -14.53 -33.18
CA LYS A 319 -11.44 -15.53 -32.33
C LYS A 319 -10.80 -15.62 -30.93
N ASP A 320 -9.50 -15.50 -30.87
CA ASP A 320 -8.70 -15.58 -29.64
C ASP A 320 -8.24 -14.18 -29.21
N PRO A 321 -7.85 -13.96 -27.94
CA PRO A 321 -7.23 -12.72 -27.50
C PRO A 321 -5.99 -12.39 -28.32
N MET A 322 -5.91 -11.16 -28.86
CA MET A 322 -4.80 -10.76 -29.75
C MET A 322 -4.00 -9.56 -29.26
N MET A 323 -4.59 -8.66 -28.45
CA MET A 323 -3.91 -7.43 -28.03
C MET A 323 -2.55 -7.70 -27.36
N HIS A 324 -2.47 -8.72 -26.51
CA HIS A 324 -1.24 -9.11 -25.83
C HIS A 324 -0.12 -9.56 -26.78
N GLN A 325 -0.47 -10.09 -27.98
CA GLN A 325 0.50 -10.54 -28.98
C GLN A 325 1.19 -9.37 -29.69
N LEU A 326 0.61 -8.17 -29.64
CA LEU A 326 1.12 -6.96 -30.28
C LEU A 326 2.16 -6.23 -29.40
N VAL A 327 2.22 -6.52 -28.10
CA VAL A 327 3.12 -5.84 -27.13
C VAL A 327 4.60 -5.93 -27.55
N PRO A 328 5.13 -7.07 -28.03
CA PRO A 328 6.52 -7.14 -28.47
C PRO A 328 6.83 -6.20 -29.65
N ALA A 329 5.90 -6.01 -30.59
CA ALA A 329 6.06 -5.08 -31.71
C ALA A 329 6.15 -3.63 -31.20
N LEU A 330 5.31 -3.24 -30.23
CA LEU A 330 5.38 -1.92 -29.61
C LEU A 330 6.71 -1.69 -28.87
N VAL A 331 7.15 -2.67 -28.07
CA VAL A 331 8.43 -2.59 -27.34
C VAL A 331 9.61 -2.49 -28.32
N GLN A 332 9.56 -3.18 -29.46
CA GLN A 332 10.59 -3.06 -30.50
C GLN A 332 10.65 -1.65 -31.08
N GLN A 333 9.53 -0.99 -31.29
CA GLN A 333 9.46 0.36 -31.89
C GLN A 333 9.80 1.46 -30.90
N MET A 334 9.33 1.38 -29.66
CA MET A 334 9.39 2.49 -28.70
C MET A 334 10.26 2.20 -27.46
N GLY A 335 10.66 0.94 -27.21
CA GLY A 335 11.38 0.55 -26.00
C GLY A 335 12.79 1.17 -25.87
N ALA A 336 13.43 1.56 -26.98
CA ALA A 336 14.71 2.26 -26.94
C ALA A 336 14.58 3.70 -26.38
N ALA A 337 13.48 4.39 -26.73
CA ALA A 337 13.18 5.72 -26.21
C ALA A 337 12.55 5.70 -24.81
N TYR A 338 11.80 4.64 -24.51
CA TYR A 338 11.05 4.46 -23.25
C TYR A 338 11.33 3.09 -22.64
N PRO A 339 12.46 2.94 -21.90
CA PRO A 339 12.89 1.67 -21.30
C PRO A 339 11.86 1.04 -20.36
N GLU A 340 10.98 1.85 -19.75
CA GLU A 340 9.87 1.40 -18.90
C GLU A 340 8.91 0.44 -19.60
N LEU A 341 8.71 0.58 -20.92
CA LEU A 341 7.91 -0.38 -21.70
C LEU A 341 8.51 -1.77 -21.68
N GLY A 342 9.82 -1.88 -21.86
CA GLY A 342 10.52 -3.16 -21.82
C GLY A 342 10.49 -3.79 -20.43
N GLN A 343 10.62 -2.97 -19.37
CA GLN A 343 10.54 -3.41 -17.99
C GLN A 343 9.14 -3.92 -17.62
N ALA A 344 8.10 -3.26 -18.14
CA ALA A 344 6.71 -3.62 -17.87
C ALA A 344 6.13 -4.63 -18.89
N GLN A 345 6.88 -5.09 -19.88
CA GLN A 345 6.37 -5.91 -20.99
C GLN A 345 5.57 -7.12 -20.52
N SER A 346 6.09 -7.88 -19.55
CA SER A 346 5.41 -9.07 -19.02
C SER A 346 4.08 -8.71 -18.34
N LEU A 347 4.06 -7.66 -17.52
CA LEU A 347 2.86 -7.17 -16.86
C LEU A 347 1.80 -6.73 -17.88
N ILE A 348 2.20 -5.95 -18.89
CA ILE A 348 1.32 -5.45 -19.94
C ILE A 348 0.72 -6.61 -20.73
N THR A 349 1.57 -7.57 -21.16
CA THR A 349 1.15 -8.74 -21.95
C THR A 349 0.13 -9.57 -21.17
N GLU A 350 0.40 -9.87 -19.90
CA GLU A 350 -0.48 -10.67 -19.06
C GLU A 350 -1.81 -9.95 -18.77
N THR A 351 -1.76 -8.65 -18.44
CA THR A 351 -2.95 -7.86 -18.14
C THR A 351 -3.87 -7.74 -19.37
N LEU A 352 -3.29 -7.47 -20.57
CA LEU A 352 -4.05 -7.42 -21.82
C LEU A 352 -4.68 -8.78 -22.13
N HIS A 353 -3.95 -9.87 -21.98
CA HIS A 353 -4.48 -11.22 -22.23
C HIS A 353 -5.67 -11.55 -21.31
N GLN A 354 -5.53 -11.28 -20.03
CA GLN A 354 -6.59 -11.54 -19.03
C GLN A 354 -7.83 -10.68 -19.28
N GLU A 355 -7.66 -9.36 -19.44
CA GLU A 355 -8.79 -8.45 -19.67
C GLU A 355 -9.50 -8.77 -20.99
N GLU A 356 -8.76 -9.12 -22.05
CA GLU A 356 -9.35 -9.49 -23.35
C GLU A 356 -10.10 -10.82 -23.28
N THR A 357 -9.53 -11.84 -22.63
CA THR A 357 -10.18 -13.14 -22.42
C THR A 357 -11.51 -12.96 -21.70
N ARG A 358 -11.51 -12.20 -20.63
CA ARG A 358 -12.70 -11.90 -19.84
C ARG A 358 -13.72 -11.06 -20.61
N PHE A 359 -13.26 -10.03 -21.29
CA PHE A 359 -14.13 -9.14 -22.04
C PHE A 359 -14.80 -9.85 -23.22
N LYS A 360 -14.13 -10.77 -23.92
CA LYS A 360 -14.71 -11.56 -25.01
C LYS A 360 -15.95 -12.34 -24.56
N GLN A 361 -15.92 -12.94 -23.36
CA GLN A 361 -17.08 -13.68 -22.83
C GLN A 361 -18.29 -12.76 -22.59
N THR A 362 -18.04 -11.52 -22.16
CA THR A 362 -19.09 -10.51 -21.96
C THR A 362 -19.49 -9.80 -23.25
N LEU A 363 -18.54 -9.59 -24.16
CA LEU A 363 -18.74 -8.92 -25.45
C LEU A 363 -19.72 -9.71 -26.34
N ASP A 364 -19.49 -11.01 -26.55
CA ASP A 364 -20.35 -11.86 -27.38
C ASP A 364 -21.81 -11.86 -26.90
N ARG A 365 -21.96 -11.93 -25.54
CA ARG A 365 -23.27 -11.87 -24.91
C ARG A 365 -23.90 -10.47 -25.01
N GLY A 366 -23.10 -9.42 -24.76
CA GLY A 366 -23.54 -8.02 -24.82
C GLY A 366 -23.97 -7.60 -26.22
N LEU A 367 -23.18 -7.94 -27.24
CA LEU A 367 -23.50 -7.65 -28.63
C LEU A 367 -24.79 -8.37 -29.05
N LYS A 368 -24.95 -9.65 -28.74
CA LYS A 368 -26.15 -10.40 -29.06
C LYS A 368 -27.41 -9.78 -28.43
N LEU A 369 -27.32 -9.39 -27.14
CA LEU A 369 -28.43 -8.71 -26.46
C LEU A 369 -28.72 -7.33 -27.07
N LEU A 370 -27.67 -6.60 -27.44
CA LEU A 370 -27.84 -5.32 -28.14
C LEU A 370 -28.54 -5.51 -29.50
N ASP A 371 -28.15 -6.54 -30.25
CA ASP A 371 -28.80 -6.87 -31.53
C ASP A 371 -30.27 -7.24 -31.33
N ASP A 372 -30.59 -8.10 -30.34
CA ASP A 372 -31.97 -8.49 -30.00
C ASP A 372 -32.84 -7.26 -29.59
N GLU A 373 -32.28 -6.33 -28.81
CA GLU A 373 -32.94 -5.07 -28.42
C GLU A 373 -33.15 -4.15 -29.63
N VAL A 374 -32.12 -3.96 -30.44
CA VAL A 374 -32.17 -3.11 -31.67
C VAL A 374 -33.17 -3.64 -32.68
N ASP A 375 -33.23 -4.96 -32.89
CA ASP A 375 -34.17 -5.59 -33.82
C ASP A 375 -35.64 -5.44 -33.33
N SER A 376 -35.86 -5.19 -32.06
CA SER A 376 -37.20 -4.91 -31.49
C SER A 376 -37.64 -3.46 -31.60
N LEU A 377 -36.70 -2.52 -31.94
CA LEU A 377 -36.98 -1.09 -32.02
C LEU A 377 -37.62 -0.71 -33.39
N ALA A 378 -38.47 0.31 -33.35
CA ALA A 378 -38.99 0.92 -34.59
C ALA A 378 -37.81 1.51 -35.41
N GLU A 379 -38.04 1.59 -36.73
CA GLU A 379 -37.02 2.14 -37.63
C GLU A 379 -36.65 3.59 -37.25
N GLY A 380 -35.34 3.83 -37.03
CA GLY A 380 -34.81 5.15 -36.61
C GLY A 380 -34.98 5.49 -35.15
N ALA A 381 -35.49 4.59 -34.31
CA ALA A 381 -35.58 4.82 -32.85
C ALA A 381 -34.25 4.57 -32.13
N ASP A 382 -33.95 5.41 -31.16
CA ASP A 382 -32.76 5.26 -30.28
C ASP A 382 -32.99 4.15 -29.23
N LEU A 383 -31.88 3.55 -28.76
CA LEU A 383 -31.91 2.59 -27.66
C LEU A 383 -32.27 3.29 -26.36
N SER A 384 -33.18 2.69 -25.57
CA SER A 384 -33.58 3.25 -24.27
C SER A 384 -32.42 3.29 -23.29
N GLY A 385 -32.36 4.34 -22.44
CA GLY A 385 -31.36 4.44 -21.38
C GLY A 385 -31.41 3.28 -20.38
N ALA A 386 -32.58 2.71 -20.12
CA ALA A 386 -32.75 1.53 -19.26
C ALA A 386 -32.12 0.26 -19.86
N SER A 387 -32.27 0.03 -21.17
CA SER A 387 -31.61 -1.08 -21.88
C SER A 387 -30.10 -0.90 -21.91
N ALA A 388 -29.61 0.32 -22.19
CA ALA A 388 -28.18 0.65 -22.14
C ALA A 388 -27.61 0.45 -20.72
N PHE A 389 -28.33 0.87 -19.68
CA PHE A 389 -27.92 0.66 -18.30
C PHE A 389 -27.89 -0.84 -17.93
N LYS A 390 -28.82 -1.64 -18.36
CA LYS A 390 -28.81 -3.09 -18.16
C LYS A 390 -27.59 -3.76 -18.83
N LEU A 391 -27.20 -3.32 -20.01
CA LEU A 391 -25.98 -3.78 -20.68
C LEU A 391 -24.72 -3.41 -19.87
N TYR A 392 -24.68 -2.21 -19.30
CA TYR A 392 -23.60 -1.74 -18.44
C TYR A 392 -23.52 -2.50 -17.11
N ASP A 393 -24.61 -2.50 -16.34
CA ASP A 393 -24.63 -2.99 -14.96
C ASP A 393 -24.51 -4.53 -14.87
N THR A 394 -25.22 -5.23 -15.76
CA THR A 394 -25.31 -6.70 -15.70
C THR A 394 -24.24 -7.41 -16.55
N TYR A 395 -23.85 -6.80 -17.65
CA TYR A 395 -22.96 -7.46 -18.62
C TYR A 395 -21.60 -6.77 -18.76
N GLY A 396 -21.37 -5.68 -18.03
CA GLY A 396 -20.11 -4.93 -18.06
C GLY A 396 -19.82 -4.33 -19.44
N PHE A 397 -20.86 -4.02 -20.21
CA PHE A 397 -20.76 -3.43 -21.54
C PHE A 397 -20.91 -1.90 -21.44
N PRO A 398 -19.81 -1.13 -21.50
CA PRO A 398 -19.83 0.31 -21.26
C PRO A 398 -20.75 1.07 -22.22
N LEU A 399 -21.30 2.21 -21.76
CA LEU A 399 -22.23 3.04 -22.53
C LEU A 399 -21.63 3.50 -23.87
N ASP A 400 -20.37 3.92 -23.87
CA ASP A 400 -19.66 4.34 -25.06
C ASP A 400 -19.47 3.22 -26.11
N LEU A 401 -19.25 1.98 -25.67
CA LEU A 401 -19.23 0.83 -26.57
C LEU A 401 -20.62 0.54 -27.14
N THR A 402 -21.68 0.75 -26.36
CA THR A 402 -23.07 0.69 -26.84
C THR A 402 -23.33 1.77 -27.87
N GLN A 403 -22.88 3.01 -27.62
CA GLN A 403 -22.98 4.13 -28.54
C GLN A 403 -22.22 3.86 -29.87
N ASP A 404 -20.96 3.38 -29.77
CA ASP A 404 -20.14 3.02 -30.94
C ASP A 404 -20.80 1.91 -31.78
N ALA A 405 -21.32 0.87 -31.13
CA ALA A 405 -21.99 -0.24 -31.84
C ALA A 405 -23.29 0.21 -32.53
N LEU A 406 -24.00 1.15 -31.93
CA LEU A 406 -25.23 1.71 -32.50
C LEU A 406 -24.98 2.73 -33.61
N ARG A 407 -23.87 3.50 -33.55
CA ARG A 407 -23.43 4.45 -34.59
C ARG A 407 -23.22 3.75 -35.91
N GLU A 408 -22.60 2.56 -35.90
CA GLU A 408 -22.42 1.73 -37.10
C GLU A 408 -23.78 1.31 -37.73
N LYS A 409 -24.82 1.26 -36.89
CA LYS A 409 -26.20 0.95 -37.34
C LYS A 409 -27.07 2.20 -37.59
N GLY A 410 -26.47 3.40 -37.52
CA GLY A 410 -27.14 4.69 -37.70
C GLY A 410 -28.16 5.02 -36.58
N ARG A 411 -27.92 4.55 -35.36
CA ARG A 411 -28.82 4.74 -34.22
C ARG A 411 -28.11 5.44 -33.06
N GLY A 412 -28.88 6.07 -32.16
CA GLY A 412 -28.41 6.68 -30.92
C GLY A 412 -28.82 5.91 -29.66
N VAL A 413 -28.45 6.49 -28.50
CA VAL A 413 -28.80 6.02 -27.14
C VAL A 413 -29.40 7.17 -26.36
N ASP A 414 -30.45 6.91 -25.60
CA ASP A 414 -31.00 7.79 -24.57
C ASP A 414 -30.05 7.87 -23.37
N THR A 415 -29.12 8.83 -23.41
CA THR A 415 -28.11 9.04 -22.36
C THR A 415 -28.72 9.59 -21.07
N GLU A 416 -29.78 10.42 -21.16
CA GLU A 416 -30.48 10.98 -20.01
C GLU A 416 -31.18 9.88 -19.19
N GLY A 417 -31.83 8.95 -19.88
CA GLY A 417 -32.43 7.76 -19.25
C GLY A 417 -31.38 6.82 -18.65
N PHE A 418 -30.19 6.70 -19.26
CA PHE A 418 -29.08 5.93 -18.70
C PHE A 418 -28.59 6.55 -17.39
N ASP A 419 -28.36 7.86 -17.33
CA ASP A 419 -27.89 8.59 -16.15
C ASP A 419 -28.92 8.50 -15.00
N THR A 420 -30.20 8.56 -15.35
CA THR A 420 -31.31 8.36 -14.38
C THR A 420 -31.25 6.95 -13.77
N ALA A 421 -31.11 5.91 -14.57
CA ALA A 421 -31.01 4.52 -14.10
C ALA A 421 -29.75 4.30 -13.25
N MET A 422 -28.65 4.92 -13.61
CA MET A 422 -27.39 4.92 -12.84
C MET A 422 -27.60 5.56 -11.46
N ALA A 423 -28.25 6.72 -11.40
CA ALA A 423 -28.54 7.42 -10.16
C ALA A 423 -29.45 6.58 -9.22
N GLU A 424 -30.47 5.91 -9.78
CA GLU A 424 -31.34 5.00 -9.02
C GLU A 424 -30.55 3.80 -8.44
N GLN A 425 -29.64 3.21 -9.22
CA GLN A 425 -28.80 2.09 -8.75
C GLN A 425 -27.88 2.53 -7.60
N LYS A 426 -27.23 3.70 -7.74
CA LYS A 426 -26.43 4.29 -6.66
C LYS A 426 -27.26 4.53 -5.39
N ALA A 427 -28.49 5.03 -5.53
CA ALA A 427 -29.39 5.22 -4.40
C ALA A 427 -29.77 3.90 -3.71
N LYS A 428 -30.06 2.83 -4.50
CA LYS A 428 -30.35 1.48 -3.97
C LYS A 428 -29.14 0.87 -3.26
N ALA A 429 -27.93 1.02 -3.82
CA ALA A 429 -26.69 0.57 -3.19
C ALA A 429 -26.46 1.27 -1.84
N ARG A 430 -26.71 2.57 -1.74
CA ARG A 430 -26.67 3.34 -0.47
C ARG A 430 -27.67 2.84 0.55
N ALA A 431 -28.91 2.57 0.14
CA ALA A 431 -29.96 2.09 1.04
C ALA A 431 -29.71 0.65 1.55
N ALA A 432 -29.00 -0.17 0.77
CA ALA A 432 -28.67 -1.55 1.13
C ALA A 432 -27.39 -1.67 1.99
N TRP A 433 -26.64 -0.58 2.17
CA TRP A 433 -25.42 -0.56 2.96
C TRP A 433 -25.73 -0.48 4.46
N SER A 434 -25.72 -1.62 5.13
CA SER A 434 -25.85 -1.73 6.60
C SER A 434 -24.45 -1.69 7.24
N GLY A 435 -23.89 -0.47 7.42
CA GLY A 435 -22.61 -0.26 8.10
C GLY A 435 -22.64 -0.62 9.57
N SER A 436 -21.56 -1.23 10.03
CA SER A 436 -21.31 -1.49 11.45
C SER A 436 -21.06 -0.18 12.20
N GLY A 437 -22.02 0.31 12.97
CA GLY A 437 -21.82 1.28 14.08
C GLY A 437 -21.37 2.73 13.77
N GLU A 438 -20.89 3.06 12.57
CA GLU A 438 -20.40 4.38 12.15
C GLU A 438 -21.34 5.07 11.13
N ALA A 439 -22.60 4.75 11.18
CA ALA A 439 -23.58 5.13 10.15
C ALA A 439 -23.83 6.66 9.98
N ALA A 440 -23.59 7.47 10.99
CA ALA A 440 -23.77 8.91 10.90
C ALA A 440 -22.62 9.62 10.15
N ASP A 441 -21.39 9.17 10.36
CA ASP A 441 -20.20 9.74 9.67
C ASP A 441 -20.17 9.37 8.18
N ALA A 442 -20.70 8.22 7.79
CA ALA A 442 -20.67 7.76 6.41
C ALA A 442 -21.56 8.61 5.47
N THR A 443 -22.65 9.16 5.96
CA THR A 443 -23.61 9.92 5.15
C THR A 443 -22.97 11.17 4.53
N VAL A 444 -22.15 11.88 5.30
CA VAL A 444 -21.44 13.09 4.86
C VAL A 444 -20.48 12.79 3.69
N TRP A 445 -19.83 11.61 3.71
CA TRP A 445 -18.87 11.23 2.68
C TRP A 445 -19.54 10.78 1.37
N PHE A 446 -20.77 10.33 1.40
CA PHE A 446 -21.54 10.10 0.17
C PHE A 446 -21.81 11.40 -0.58
N GLU A 447 -22.08 12.51 0.11
CA GLU A 447 -22.26 13.81 -0.52
C GLU A 447 -20.97 14.27 -1.22
N VAL A 448 -19.80 14.04 -0.61
CA VAL A 448 -18.50 14.35 -1.21
C VAL A 448 -18.25 13.48 -2.46
N VAL A 449 -18.60 12.19 -2.42
CA VAL A 449 -18.48 11.29 -3.57
C VAL A 449 -19.37 11.72 -4.73
N ASP A 450 -20.59 12.16 -4.44
CA ASP A 450 -21.52 12.60 -5.48
C ASP A 450 -21.05 13.89 -6.18
N GLU A 451 -20.39 14.77 -5.43
CA GLU A 451 -19.88 16.04 -5.97
C GLU A 451 -18.53 15.86 -6.70
N ALA A 452 -17.61 15.07 -6.14
CA ALA A 452 -16.21 15.03 -6.57
C ALA A 452 -15.67 13.64 -6.96
N GLY A 453 -16.47 12.60 -6.81
CA GLY A 453 -16.03 11.21 -7.09
C GLY A 453 -15.22 10.60 -5.97
N THR A 454 -14.63 9.43 -6.24
CA THR A 454 -13.78 8.67 -5.31
C THR A 454 -12.34 9.21 -5.32
N THR A 455 -11.60 8.93 -4.25
CA THR A 455 -10.18 9.32 -4.16
C THR A 455 -9.29 8.32 -4.91
N ASP A 456 -8.42 8.80 -5.81
CA ASP A 456 -7.37 7.99 -6.43
C ASP A 456 -6.20 7.77 -5.47
N PHE A 457 -5.78 6.51 -5.29
CA PHE A 457 -4.66 6.17 -4.42
C PHE A 457 -3.34 6.05 -5.20
N LEU A 458 -2.39 6.93 -4.90
CA LEU A 458 -1.07 6.99 -5.54
C LEU A 458 0.05 6.34 -4.69
N GLY A 459 -0.27 5.92 -3.45
CA GLY A 459 0.72 5.54 -2.44
C GLY A 459 1.43 4.21 -2.66
N TYR A 460 1.14 3.47 -3.74
CA TYR A 460 1.95 2.33 -4.15
C TYR A 460 3.31 2.77 -4.69
N ASP A 461 3.36 3.88 -5.43
CA ASP A 461 4.53 4.34 -6.17
C ASP A 461 5.20 5.57 -5.57
N THR A 462 4.45 6.41 -4.84
CA THR A 462 4.97 7.69 -4.32
C THR A 462 4.50 7.97 -2.89
N GLU A 463 5.34 8.65 -2.11
CA GLU A 463 5.04 9.17 -0.78
C GLU A 463 4.73 10.68 -0.79
N THR A 464 4.84 11.33 -1.96
CA THR A 464 4.54 12.76 -2.12
C THR A 464 3.72 12.95 -3.38
N ALA A 465 2.61 13.68 -3.28
CA ALA A 465 1.76 14.04 -4.41
C ALA A 465 1.08 15.38 -4.16
N GLU A 466 0.56 15.99 -5.21
CA GLU A 466 -0.39 17.09 -5.10
C GLU A 466 -1.82 16.55 -5.20
N GLY A 467 -2.77 17.20 -4.55
CA GLY A 467 -4.18 16.86 -4.60
C GLY A 467 -5.05 18.10 -4.39
N GLN A 468 -6.30 18.04 -4.84
CA GLN A 468 -7.29 19.08 -4.57
C GLN A 468 -8.18 18.64 -3.40
N ILE A 469 -8.38 19.53 -2.45
CA ILE A 469 -9.27 19.29 -1.32
C ILE A 469 -10.72 19.34 -1.82
N VAL A 470 -11.39 18.19 -1.79
CA VAL A 470 -12.77 18.04 -2.27
C VAL A 470 -13.80 18.07 -1.15
N GLY A 471 -13.39 17.80 0.08
CA GLY A 471 -14.28 17.84 1.24
C GLY A 471 -13.54 18.08 2.55
N LEU A 472 -14.13 18.88 3.41
CA LEU A 472 -13.67 19.11 4.79
C LEU A 472 -14.82 18.83 5.73
N VAL A 473 -14.56 18.01 6.77
CA VAL A 473 -15.53 17.70 7.82
C VAL A 473 -14.95 18.09 9.16
N ALA A 474 -15.65 18.93 9.91
CA ALA A 474 -15.35 19.28 11.28
C ALA A 474 -16.60 19.10 12.15
N ASP A 475 -16.44 18.50 13.33
CA ASP A 475 -17.53 18.21 14.27
C ASP A 475 -18.73 17.46 13.62
N GLY A 476 -18.42 16.57 12.63
CA GLY A 476 -19.42 15.75 11.94
C GLY A 476 -20.22 16.47 10.84
N ALA A 477 -19.86 17.68 10.45
CA ALA A 477 -20.52 18.45 9.39
C ALA A 477 -19.52 18.91 8.32
N LEU A 478 -19.99 19.06 7.08
CA LEU A 478 -19.22 19.68 6.00
C LEU A 478 -18.99 21.16 6.32
N VAL A 479 -17.75 21.60 6.09
CA VAL A 479 -17.32 23.00 6.28
C VAL A 479 -16.49 23.45 5.10
N ASP A 480 -16.46 24.75 4.82
CA ASP A 480 -15.67 25.32 3.73
C ASP A 480 -14.21 25.59 4.13
N ALA A 481 -13.95 25.84 5.42
CA ALA A 481 -12.61 26.13 5.92
C ALA A 481 -12.44 25.74 7.39
N VAL A 482 -11.18 25.43 7.79
CA VAL A 482 -10.81 25.17 9.18
C VAL A 482 -9.52 25.91 9.51
N GLU A 483 -9.51 26.62 10.62
CA GLU A 483 -8.40 27.45 11.11
C GLU A 483 -7.43 26.69 12.03
N THR A 484 -6.29 27.32 12.31
CA THR A 484 -5.24 26.81 13.21
C THR A 484 -5.79 26.29 14.53
N GLY A 485 -5.39 25.10 14.93
CA GLY A 485 -5.83 24.39 16.12
C GLY A 485 -7.09 23.55 15.92
N GLY A 486 -7.81 23.72 14.80
CA GLY A 486 -9.01 22.95 14.49
C GLY A 486 -8.67 21.51 14.09
N LYS A 487 -9.48 20.54 14.55
CA LYS A 487 -9.46 19.16 14.09
C LYS A 487 -10.34 19.06 12.85
N VAL A 488 -9.87 18.35 11.85
CA VAL A 488 -10.51 18.25 10.56
C VAL A 488 -10.28 16.88 9.93
N GLN A 489 -11.28 16.41 9.24
CA GLN A 489 -11.17 15.28 8.32
C GLN A 489 -11.14 15.83 6.90
N ILE A 490 -10.09 15.52 6.15
CA ILE A 490 -9.82 16.08 4.83
C ILE A 490 -9.95 14.99 3.78
N ALA A 491 -10.79 15.21 2.78
CA ALA A 491 -10.88 14.39 1.58
C ALA A 491 -10.23 15.11 0.39
N LEU A 492 -9.48 14.37 -0.42
CA LEU A 492 -8.85 14.87 -1.63
C LEU A 492 -9.22 13.97 -2.81
N ASN A 493 -9.15 14.51 -4.03
CA ASN A 493 -9.40 13.77 -5.27
C ASN A 493 -8.37 12.66 -5.50
N GLN A 494 -7.14 12.84 -5.00
CA GLN A 494 -6.05 11.84 -5.04
C GLN A 494 -5.15 11.97 -3.81
N THR A 495 -4.51 10.85 -3.40
CA THR A 495 -3.67 10.84 -2.21
C THR A 495 -2.58 9.76 -2.26
N PRO A 496 -1.36 10.04 -1.73
CA PRO A 496 -0.36 9.00 -1.47
C PRO A 496 -0.54 8.32 -0.11
N PHE A 497 -1.48 8.77 0.73
CA PHE A 497 -1.71 8.24 2.08
C PHE A 497 -2.53 6.96 2.01
N TYR A 498 -2.00 5.87 2.56
CA TYR A 498 -2.72 4.60 2.70
C TYR A 498 -3.76 4.71 3.83
N ALA A 499 -4.99 4.35 3.53
CA ALA A 499 -6.04 4.26 4.54
C ALA A 499 -6.00 2.91 5.25
N GLU A 500 -6.25 2.88 6.55
CA GLU A 500 -6.28 1.65 7.35
C GLU A 500 -7.17 0.59 6.69
N SER A 501 -6.56 -0.54 6.36
CA SER A 501 -7.23 -1.68 5.72
C SER A 501 -6.36 -2.92 5.77
N GLY A 502 -6.98 -4.13 5.77
CA GLY A 502 -6.27 -5.41 5.66
C GLY A 502 -5.22 -5.64 6.76
N GLY A 503 -5.39 -5.03 7.93
CA GLY A 503 -4.44 -5.10 9.05
C GLY A 503 -3.26 -4.13 8.96
N GLN A 504 -3.08 -3.38 7.86
CA GLN A 504 -2.13 -2.29 7.79
C GLN A 504 -2.76 -1.01 8.36
N VAL A 505 -2.05 -0.34 9.28
CA VAL A 505 -2.49 0.93 9.88
C VAL A 505 -2.45 2.07 8.86
N GLY A 506 -3.31 3.06 9.05
CA GLY A 506 -3.36 4.27 8.24
C GLY A 506 -2.06 5.09 8.33
N ASP A 507 -1.75 5.83 7.26
CA ASP A 507 -0.58 6.67 7.22
C ASP A 507 -0.75 7.97 7.96
N THR A 508 0.38 8.54 8.33
CA THR A 508 0.54 9.86 8.92
C THR A 508 1.42 10.73 8.04
N GLY A 509 1.35 12.04 8.25
CA GLY A 509 2.20 12.97 7.49
C GLY A 509 1.71 14.41 7.54
N VAL A 510 1.87 15.14 6.43
CA VAL A 510 1.56 16.57 6.35
C VAL A 510 0.83 16.88 5.05
N ILE A 511 -0.21 17.68 5.14
CA ILE A 511 -0.90 18.30 4.01
C ILE A 511 -0.63 19.80 4.08
N ARG A 512 -0.10 20.37 3.00
CA ARG A 512 0.20 21.80 2.88
C ARG A 512 -0.60 22.42 1.74
N THR A 513 -1.23 23.53 2.02
CA THR A 513 -1.83 24.42 1.01
C THR A 513 -1.09 25.74 1.01
N GLU A 514 -1.44 26.64 0.12
CA GLU A 514 -0.93 28.01 0.11
C GLU A 514 -1.22 28.74 1.43
N SER A 515 -2.42 28.56 1.99
CA SER A 515 -2.90 29.26 3.20
C SER A 515 -2.60 28.53 4.50
N GLY A 516 -2.23 27.24 4.50
CA GLY A 516 -2.10 26.50 5.74
C GLY A 516 -1.34 25.17 5.67
N THR A 517 -1.16 24.60 6.84
CA THR A 517 -0.54 23.28 7.01
C THR A 517 -1.34 22.46 8.02
N ALA A 518 -1.74 21.26 7.65
CA ALA A 518 -2.39 20.28 8.52
C ALA A 518 -1.50 19.07 8.75
N ARG A 519 -1.43 18.60 9.98
CA ARG A 519 -0.78 17.36 10.36
C ARG A 519 -1.77 16.21 10.37
N VAL A 520 -1.55 15.24 9.50
CA VAL A 520 -2.32 14.01 9.44
C VAL A 520 -1.82 13.04 10.51
N THR A 521 -2.72 12.59 11.36
CA THR A 521 -2.44 11.64 12.45
C THR A 521 -2.95 10.24 12.16
N ASP A 522 -3.88 10.09 11.22
CA ASP A 522 -4.43 8.82 10.77
C ASP A 522 -5.11 9.00 9.39
N THR A 523 -5.23 7.91 8.64
CA THR A 523 -5.95 7.90 7.36
C THR A 523 -6.88 6.70 7.30
N ARG A 524 -8.16 6.94 7.00
CA ARG A 524 -9.22 5.93 6.91
C ARG A 524 -9.92 5.98 5.56
N LYS A 525 -10.74 5.00 5.27
CA LYS A 525 -11.54 4.94 4.03
C LYS A 525 -13.02 4.79 4.34
N SER A 526 -13.85 5.61 3.69
CA SER A 526 -15.31 5.50 3.73
C SER A 526 -15.90 5.88 2.38
N ALA A 527 -16.89 5.16 1.90
CA ALA A 527 -17.59 5.41 0.62
C ALA A 527 -16.65 5.57 -0.61
N GLY A 528 -15.45 4.94 -0.62
CA GLY A 528 -14.47 5.12 -1.70
C GLY A 528 -13.55 6.35 -1.53
N VAL A 529 -13.77 7.18 -0.51
CA VAL A 529 -12.94 8.36 -0.20
C VAL A 529 -11.90 8.03 0.86
N PHE A 530 -10.68 8.54 0.68
CA PHE A 530 -9.62 8.48 1.68
C PHE A 530 -9.72 9.72 2.57
N ILE A 531 -9.95 9.49 3.85
CA ILE A 531 -10.21 10.49 4.88
C ILE A 531 -8.97 10.70 5.71
N HIS A 532 -8.34 11.87 5.61
CA HIS A 532 -7.16 12.23 6.39
C HIS A 532 -7.60 12.93 7.68
N ILE A 533 -7.43 12.23 8.81
CA ILE A 533 -7.72 12.78 10.14
C ILE A 533 -6.55 13.68 10.54
N ALA A 534 -6.80 14.98 10.64
CA ALA A 534 -5.75 15.98 10.77
C ALA A 534 -6.07 17.07 11.80
N THR A 535 -5.01 17.78 12.20
CA THR A 535 -5.12 19.02 12.97
C THR A 535 -4.41 20.12 12.17
N VAL A 536 -5.06 21.27 12.00
CA VAL A 536 -4.45 22.44 11.33
C VAL A 536 -3.39 23.03 12.26
N GLU A 537 -2.12 22.94 11.87
CA GLU A 537 -0.98 23.47 12.66
C GLU A 537 -0.74 24.96 12.43
N LYS A 538 -0.98 25.41 11.18
CA LYS A 538 -0.75 26.81 10.77
C LYS A 538 -1.77 27.24 9.73
N GLY A 539 -2.20 28.51 9.79
CA GLY A 539 -3.07 29.14 8.80
C GLY A 539 -4.45 28.51 8.74
N SER A 540 -5.00 28.37 7.55
CA SER A 540 -6.30 27.77 7.31
C SER A 540 -6.26 26.77 6.16
N ILE A 541 -7.12 25.76 6.21
CA ILE A 541 -7.33 24.79 5.15
C ILE A 541 -8.74 25.01 4.60
N THR A 542 -8.86 25.20 3.28
CA THR A 542 -10.13 25.57 2.63
C THR A 542 -10.47 24.54 1.53
N LYS A 543 -11.76 24.21 1.37
CA LYS A 543 -12.26 23.37 0.27
C LYS A 543 -11.90 23.99 -1.09
N GLY A 544 -11.57 23.17 -2.05
CA GLY A 544 -11.19 23.58 -3.41
C GLY A 544 -9.71 23.94 -3.58
N GLN A 545 -8.93 24.11 -2.50
CA GLN A 545 -7.51 24.43 -2.60
C GLN A 545 -6.68 23.23 -3.11
N ALA A 546 -5.65 23.55 -3.88
CA ALA A 546 -4.56 22.60 -4.16
C ALA A 546 -3.71 22.40 -2.90
N ALA A 547 -3.27 21.18 -2.67
CA ALA A 547 -2.50 20.80 -1.52
C ALA A 547 -1.34 19.87 -1.90
N VAL A 548 -0.18 20.09 -1.30
CA VAL A 548 0.95 19.16 -1.35
C VAL A 548 0.82 18.18 -0.19
N LEU A 549 0.74 16.91 -0.52
CA LEU A 549 0.63 15.79 0.41
C LEU A 549 1.98 15.11 0.59
N LYS A 550 2.42 14.95 1.82
CA LYS A 550 3.69 14.26 2.13
C LYS A 550 3.47 13.27 3.26
N VAL A 551 3.59 11.98 2.93
CA VAL A 551 3.55 10.88 3.90
C VAL A 551 4.82 10.89 4.77
N ASP A 552 4.70 10.48 6.03
CA ASP A 552 5.86 10.16 6.87
C ASP A 552 6.55 8.90 6.33
N ASN A 553 7.56 9.12 5.50
CA ASN A 553 8.26 8.05 4.80
C ASN A 553 8.97 7.09 5.77
N THR A 554 9.51 7.59 6.89
CA THR A 554 10.19 6.74 7.87
C THR A 554 9.20 5.74 8.46
N ARG A 555 8.02 6.24 8.89
CA ARG A 555 6.94 5.41 9.41
C ARG A 555 6.40 4.43 8.34
N ARG A 556 6.16 4.89 7.13
CA ARG A 556 5.68 4.06 5.99
C ARG A 556 6.67 2.94 5.65
N THR A 557 7.98 3.21 5.68
CA THR A 557 9.01 2.20 5.38
C THR A 557 8.98 1.08 6.41
N SER A 558 8.85 1.39 7.70
CA SER A 558 8.70 0.37 8.75
C SER A 558 7.41 -0.43 8.59
N ILE A 559 6.29 0.23 8.27
CA ILE A 559 5.01 -0.45 8.01
C ILE A 559 5.13 -1.40 6.81
N ARG A 560 5.73 -0.97 5.70
CA ARG A 560 5.97 -1.81 4.52
C ARG A 560 6.81 -3.05 4.85
N ALA A 561 7.84 -2.90 5.67
CA ALA A 561 8.69 -4.01 6.12
C ALA A 561 7.88 -5.01 6.96
N ASN A 562 7.11 -4.52 7.93
CA ASN A 562 6.24 -5.36 8.77
C ASN A 562 5.13 -6.03 7.97
N HIS A 563 4.53 -5.33 6.98
CA HIS A 563 3.49 -5.93 6.15
C HIS A 563 4.04 -6.97 5.18
N SER A 564 5.18 -6.70 4.56
CA SER A 564 5.80 -7.67 3.62
C SER A 564 6.28 -8.92 4.33
N VAL A 565 6.90 -8.78 5.51
CA VAL A 565 7.34 -9.95 6.27
C VAL A 565 6.18 -10.80 6.80
N THR A 566 4.99 -10.22 6.97
CA THR A 566 3.78 -10.97 7.38
C THR A 566 3.46 -12.07 6.35
N HIS A 567 3.63 -11.82 5.06
CA HIS A 567 3.45 -12.81 4.00
C HIS A 567 4.52 -13.91 4.02
N LEU A 568 5.79 -13.54 4.22
CA LEU A 568 6.86 -14.52 4.38
C LEU A 568 6.66 -15.38 5.63
N LEU A 569 6.22 -14.76 6.74
CA LEU A 569 5.91 -15.45 7.99
C LEU A 569 4.73 -16.43 7.83
N HIS A 570 3.67 -16.01 7.14
CA HIS A 570 2.53 -16.88 6.87
C HIS A 570 2.94 -18.15 6.13
N GLU A 571 3.73 -18.03 5.08
CA GLU A 571 4.22 -19.17 4.31
C GLU A 571 5.19 -20.06 5.11
N ALA A 572 6.11 -19.48 5.88
CA ALA A 572 7.00 -20.21 6.76
C ALA A 572 6.25 -21.02 7.83
N LEU A 573 5.19 -20.44 8.39
CA LEU A 573 4.31 -21.15 9.35
C LEU A 573 3.56 -22.29 8.67
N ARG A 574 3.07 -22.13 7.44
CA ARG A 574 2.45 -23.20 6.66
C ARG A 574 3.45 -24.33 6.39
N GLY A 575 4.66 -23.99 5.98
CA GLY A 575 5.73 -24.97 5.74
C GLY A 575 6.15 -25.75 7.00
N ALA A 576 6.12 -25.09 8.17
CA ALA A 576 6.51 -25.72 9.43
C ALA A 576 5.38 -26.51 10.11
N LEU A 577 4.13 -26.02 10.04
CA LEU A 577 3.01 -26.54 10.82
C LEU A 577 1.95 -27.27 9.99
N GLY A 578 1.92 -27.01 8.67
CA GLY A 578 0.98 -27.63 7.73
C GLY A 578 -0.06 -26.65 7.15
N ASP A 579 -0.79 -27.14 6.13
CA ASP A 579 -1.71 -26.34 5.30
C ASP A 579 -2.95 -25.79 6.04
N HIS A 580 -3.25 -26.26 7.24
CA HIS A 580 -4.34 -25.74 8.07
C HIS A 580 -4.06 -24.34 8.63
N VAL A 581 -2.81 -23.87 8.55
CA VAL A 581 -2.45 -22.51 8.96
C VAL A 581 -3.08 -21.51 8.00
N ALA A 582 -3.95 -20.67 8.53
CA ALA A 582 -4.62 -19.60 7.79
C ALA A 582 -4.69 -18.35 8.67
N GLN A 583 -4.52 -17.19 8.07
CA GLN A 583 -4.63 -15.89 8.76
C GLN A 583 -6.04 -15.72 9.35
N ARG A 584 -6.11 -15.29 10.60
CA ARG A 584 -7.34 -14.93 11.35
C ARG A 584 -7.39 -13.46 11.71
N GLY A 585 -6.26 -12.78 11.63
CA GLY A 585 -6.11 -11.36 11.84
C GLY A 585 -4.66 -10.95 11.71
N SER A 586 -4.42 -9.67 11.46
CA SER A 586 -3.08 -9.09 11.45
C SER A 586 -3.11 -7.64 11.93
N LEU A 587 -1.95 -7.15 12.34
CA LEU A 587 -1.67 -5.74 12.59
C LEU A 587 -0.26 -5.46 12.08
N ASN A 588 -0.14 -4.57 11.11
CA ASN A 588 1.12 -4.13 10.54
C ASN A 588 1.28 -2.64 10.85
N ALA A 589 1.92 -2.35 11.99
CA ALA A 589 2.23 -1.02 12.48
C ALA A 589 3.71 -0.68 12.24
N ALA A 590 4.14 0.54 12.58
CA ALA A 590 5.52 0.95 12.38
C ALA A 590 6.48 0.28 13.36
N ASP A 591 6.04 0.03 14.59
CA ASP A 591 6.82 -0.47 15.73
C ASP A 591 6.82 -1.99 15.83
N ARG A 592 5.85 -2.68 15.23
CA ARG A 592 5.72 -4.15 15.29
C ARG A 592 4.73 -4.69 14.28
N LEU A 593 4.78 -6.00 14.08
CA LEU A 593 3.70 -6.76 13.47
C LEU A 593 3.06 -7.72 14.49
N ARG A 594 1.78 -8.03 14.27
CA ARG A 594 1.04 -9.08 14.93
C ARG A 594 0.35 -9.95 13.89
N PHE A 595 0.47 -11.25 14.03
CA PHE A 595 -0.14 -12.22 13.14
C PHE A 595 -0.91 -13.27 13.92
N ASP A 596 -2.24 -13.29 13.74
CA ASP A 596 -3.15 -14.25 14.33
C ASP A 596 -3.48 -15.32 13.28
N PHE A 597 -3.29 -16.61 13.62
CA PHE A 597 -3.47 -17.71 12.68
C PHE A 597 -4.10 -18.96 13.32
N SER A 598 -4.73 -19.79 12.51
CA SER A 598 -5.36 -21.04 12.96
C SER A 598 -4.28 -22.09 13.31
N HIS A 599 -4.14 -22.39 14.62
CA HIS A 599 -3.35 -23.47 15.13
C HIS A 599 -3.73 -23.76 16.59
N SER A 600 -3.75 -25.05 17.01
CA SER A 600 -4.27 -25.46 18.32
C SER A 600 -3.23 -25.57 19.42
N LYS A 601 -1.93 -25.61 19.08
CA LYS A 601 -0.84 -25.86 20.02
C LYS A 601 0.17 -24.71 20.01
N ALA A 602 0.87 -24.50 21.12
CA ALA A 602 2.02 -23.59 21.13
C ALA A 602 3.12 -24.12 20.21
N LEU A 603 3.82 -23.20 19.51
CA LEU A 603 4.98 -23.55 18.73
C LEU A 603 6.11 -24.05 19.63
N SER A 604 6.75 -25.16 19.23
CA SER A 604 7.97 -25.58 19.88
C SER A 604 9.09 -24.56 19.66
N VAL A 605 10.10 -24.56 20.54
CA VAL A 605 11.29 -23.70 20.36
C VAL A 605 11.99 -23.99 19.02
N GLU A 606 11.93 -25.25 18.57
CA GLU A 606 12.50 -25.68 17.30
C GLU A 606 11.72 -25.12 16.12
N ASP A 607 10.37 -25.16 16.14
CA ASP A 607 9.51 -24.58 15.11
C ASP A 607 9.69 -23.07 15.04
N GLN A 608 9.74 -22.36 16.19
CA GLN A 608 9.99 -20.93 16.23
C GLN A 608 11.32 -20.55 15.56
N ARG A 609 12.40 -21.31 15.88
CA ARG A 609 13.72 -21.10 15.25
C ARG A 609 13.71 -21.40 13.77
N LYS A 610 13.03 -22.45 13.33
CA LYS A 610 12.91 -22.82 11.92
C LYS A 610 12.19 -21.74 11.14
N VAL A 611 11.04 -21.27 11.63
CA VAL A 611 10.25 -20.19 11.01
C VAL A 611 11.07 -18.89 10.92
N GLU A 612 11.72 -18.48 12.02
CA GLU A 612 12.56 -17.28 12.04
C GLU A 612 13.75 -17.40 11.06
N ALA A 613 14.40 -18.53 11.01
CA ALA A 613 15.52 -18.77 10.09
C ALA A 613 15.08 -18.75 8.63
N GLU A 614 13.93 -19.34 8.32
CA GLU A 614 13.35 -19.40 6.97
C GLU A 614 12.94 -18.00 6.50
N VAL A 615 12.19 -17.25 7.28
CA VAL A 615 11.82 -15.86 6.98
C VAL A 615 13.07 -15.01 6.68
N ASN A 616 14.08 -15.08 7.56
CA ASN A 616 15.33 -14.36 7.35
C ASN A 616 16.12 -14.85 6.12
N ALA A 617 15.97 -16.11 5.70
CA ALA A 617 16.59 -16.61 4.48
C ALA A 617 15.97 -15.94 3.24
N TYR A 618 14.64 -15.81 3.16
CA TYR A 618 13.95 -15.13 2.07
C TYR A 618 14.17 -13.61 2.07
N ILE A 619 14.30 -12.97 3.24
CA ILE A 619 14.76 -11.59 3.33
C ILE A 619 16.12 -11.42 2.66
N ARG A 620 17.09 -12.30 2.95
CA ARG A 620 18.44 -12.24 2.38
C ARG A 620 18.51 -12.60 0.89
N GLN A 621 17.50 -13.24 0.31
CA GLN A 621 17.43 -13.45 -1.14
C GLN A 621 17.37 -12.14 -1.90
N ASN A 622 16.81 -11.09 -1.29
CA ASN A 622 16.66 -9.76 -1.88
C ASN A 622 15.98 -9.78 -3.25
N THR A 623 14.90 -10.60 -3.37
CA THR A 623 14.11 -10.69 -4.59
C THR A 623 13.14 -9.52 -4.71
N ALA A 624 12.75 -9.18 -5.94
CA ALA A 624 11.70 -8.19 -6.19
C ALA A 624 10.37 -8.64 -5.57
N VAL A 625 9.61 -7.66 -5.05
CA VAL A 625 8.23 -7.85 -4.63
C VAL A 625 7.35 -7.35 -5.77
N GLU A 626 6.67 -8.28 -6.44
CA GLU A 626 5.83 -7.97 -7.58
C GLU A 626 4.36 -7.95 -7.19
N THR A 627 3.60 -7.12 -7.91
CA THR A 627 2.16 -7.02 -7.73
C THR A 627 1.47 -7.18 -9.08
N ARG A 628 0.43 -8.01 -9.12
CA ARG A 628 -0.39 -8.24 -10.30
C ARG A 628 -1.88 -8.11 -9.95
N ILE A 629 -2.68 -7.62 -10.89
CA ILE A 629 -4.14 -7.58 -10.76
C ILE A 629 -4.73 -8.68 -11.64
N MET A 630 -5.63 -9.48 -11.08
CA MET A 630 -6.25 -10.60 -11.75
C MET A 630 -7.62 -10.92 -11.10
N THR A 631 -8.37 -11.84 -11.68
CA THR A 631 -9.60 -12.29 -11.03
C THR A 631 -9.30 -13.15 -9.80
N PRO A 632 -10.21 -13.23 -8.82
CA PRO A 632 -10.04 -14.15 -7.69
C PRO A 632 -9.85 -15.61 -8.09
N ASP A 633 -10.45 -16.04 -9.19
CA ASP A 633 -10.34 -17.41 -9.67
C ASP A 633 -8.97 -17.67 -10.30
N ASP A 634 -8.46 -16.78 -11.16
CA ASP A 634 -7.10 -16.87 -11.70
C ASP A 634 -6.05 -16.86 -10.57
N ALA A 635 -6.25 -16.02 -9.56
CA ALA A 635 -5.36 -15.98 -8.41
C ALA A 635 -5.31 -17.31 -7.67
N ARG A 636 -6.46 -17.99 -7.49
CA ARG A 636 -6.53 -19.32 -6.88
C ARG A 636 -5.87 -20.39 -7.73
N GLU A 637 -6.05 -20.33 -9.05
CA GLU A 637 -5.40 -21.28 -9.98
C GLU A 637 -3.87 -21.19 -9.94
N LEU A 638 -3.34 -19.97 -9.72
CA LEU A 638 -1.91 -19.72 -9.49
C LEU A 638 -1.43 -20.15 -8.09
N GLY A 639 -2.33 -20.63 -7.22
CA GLY A 639 -2.01 -21.00 -5.85
C GLY A 639 -1.90 -19.84 -4.87
N ALA A 640 -2.47 -18.67 -5.21
CA ALA A 640 -2.47 -17.53 -4.31
C ALA A 640 -3.35 -17.79 -3.08
N GLN A 641 -2.84 -17.40 -1.90
CA GLN A 641 -3.61 -17.49 -0.66
C GLN A 641 -4.60 -16.33 -0.57
N ALA A 642 -5.86 -16.67 -0.28
CA ALA A 642 -6.94 -15.72 -0.03
C ALA A 642 -7.34 -15.74 1.44
N LEU A 643 -7.71 -14.61 2.02
CA LEU A 643 -8.26 -14.55 3.37
C LEU A 643 -9.60 -15.27 3.43
N PHE A 644 -9.77 -16.12 4.43
CA PHE A 644 -10.99 -16.91 4.59
C PHE A 644 -12.17 -16.03 5.01
N GLY A 645 -13.24 -15.99 4.17
CA GLY A 645 -14.49 -15.27 4.50
C GLY A 645 -14.56 -13.83 4.03
N GLU A 646 -13.53 -13.29 3.35
CA GLU A 646 -13.64 -11.99 2.69
C GLU A 646 -14.37 -12.09 1.35
N LYS A 647 -15.18 -11.07 1.06
CA LYS A 647 -15.80 -10.89 -0.25
C LYS A 647 -14.87 -10.05 -1.10
N TYR A 648 -14.29 -10.66 -2.10
CA TYR A 648 -13.46 -9.97 -3.08
C TYR A 648 -14.33 -9.43 -4.20
N GLY A 649 -13.96 -8.25 -4.73
CA GLY A 649 -14.54 -7.72 -5.97
C GLY A 649 -14.17 -8.60 -7.16
N ASP A 650 -14.56 -8.14 -8.35
CA ASP A 650 -14.25 -8.84 -9.60
C ASP A 650 -12.75 -8.96 -9.86
N GLU A 651 -11.94 -8.16 -9.19
CA GLU A 651 -10.49 -8.11 -9.33
C GLU A 651 -9.81 -8.03 -7.96
N VAL A 652 -8.67 -8.69 -7.86
CA VAL A 652 -7.83 -8.73 -6.68
C VAL A 652 -6.38 -8.38 -7.03
N ARG A 653 -5.73 -7.74 -6.09
CA ARG A 653 -4.30 -7.46 -6.14
C ARG A 653 -3.56 -8.63 -5.51
N VAL A 654 -2.69 -9.30 -6.28
CA VAL A 654 -1.88 -10.44 -5.86
C VAL A 654 -0.44 -9.98 -5.70
N VAL A 655 0.13 -10.24 -4.53
CA VAL A 655 1.51 -9.88 -4.19
C VAL A 655 2.34 -11.15 -4.16
N SER A 656 3.47 -11.14 -4.87
CA SER A 656 4.44 -12.24 -4.93
C SER A 656 5.80 -11.82 -4.37
N MET A 657 6.43 -12.70 -3.60
CA MET A 657 7.77 -12.45 -3.05
C MET A 657 8.51 -13.73 -2.70
N GLY A 658 9.85 -13.68 -2.84
CA GLY A 658 10.73 -14.84 -2.62
C GLY A 658 10.73 -15.84 -3.79
N THR A 659 11.86 -16.51 -4.01
CA THR A 659 11.99 -17.53 -5.04
C THR A 659 12.27 -18.88 -4.39
N GLN A 660 11.47 -19.89 -4.74
CA GLN A 660 11.58 -21.27 -4.27
C GLN A 660 11.64 -22.23 -5.45
N ALA A 661 12.81 -22.82 -5.70
CA ALA A 661 12.98 -23.72 -6.83
C ALA A 661 12.23 -25.07 -6.62
N GLY A 662 11.44 -25.46 -7.60
CA GLY A 662 10.89 -26.82 -7.72
C GLY A 662 9.61 -27.12 -6.95
N SER A 663 9.12 -26.23 -6.07
CA SER A 663 7.89 -26.43 -5.29
C SER A 663 7.17 -25.11 -4.94
N GLY A 664 7.47 -24.04 -5.68
CA GLY A 664 6.86 -22.74 -5.48
C GLY A 664 5.49 -22.61 -6.14
N LYS A 665 4.87 -21.45 -5.95
CA LYS A 665 3.57 -21.02 -6.50
C LYS A 665 3.77 -20.21 -7.78
N GLY A 666 2.67 -19.78 -8.39
CA GLY A 666 2.67 -18.99 -9.62
C GLY A 666 2.78 -19.84 -10.88
N ALA A 667 2.67 -19.21 -12.05
CA ALA A 667 2.67 -19.87 -13.35
C ALA A 667 3.97 -20.63 -13.64
N ASP A 668 5.08 -20.17 -13.10
CA ASP A 668 6.42 -20.81 -13.23
C ASP A 668 6.76 -21.79 -12.10
N GLY A 669 5.89 -21.91 -11.08
CA GLY A 669 6.12 -22.78 -9.92
C GLY A 669 7.35 -22.40 -9.09
N GLN A 670 7.76 -21.11 -9.11
CA GLN A 670 8.98 -20.66 -8.42
C GLN A 670 8.76 -19.61 -7.34
N THR A 671 7.54 -19.08 -7.19
CA THR A 671 7.24 -18.06 -6.18
C THR A 671 7.06 -18.70 -4.80
N TYR A 672 7.75 -18.18 -3.78
CA TYR A 672 7.63 -18.67 -2.40
C TYR A 672 6.30 -18.25 -1.77
N SER A 673 6.04 -16.95 -1.63
CA SER A 673 4.79 -16.41 -1.10
C SER A 673 4.00 -15.72 -2.21
N LEU A 674 2.73 -16.10 -2.36
CA LEU A 674 1.79 -15.55 -3.33
C LEU A 674 0.44 -15.37 -2.63
N GLU A 675 0.02 -14.11 -2.39
CA GLU A 675 -1.16 -13.81 -1.58
C GLU A 675 -1.96 -12.61 -2.12
N LEU A 676 -3.28 -12.63 -1.86
CA LEU A 676 -4.15 -11.49 -2.15
C LEU A 676 -3.92 -10.40 -1.10
N CYS A 677 -3.43 -9.22 -1.54
CA CYS A 677 -3.15 -8.12 -0.62
C CYS A 677 -3.27 -6.74 -1.27
N GLY A 678 -4.08 -5.86 -0.68
CA GLY A 678 -4.24 -4.46 -1.07
C GLY A 678 -3.29 -3.48 -0.37
N GLY A 679 -2.39 -3.96 0.49
CA GLY A 679 -1.48 -3.12 1.27
C GLY A 679 -0.26 -2.61 0.52
N THR A 680 0.54 -1.80 1.20
CA THR A 680 1.82 -1.31 0.67
C THR A 680 2.96 -2.21 1.11
N HIS A 681 3.89 -2.49 0.20
CA HIS A 681 4.99 -3.43 0.41
C HIS A 681 6.35 -2.80 0.10
N VAL A 682 7.42 -3.44 0.56
CA VAL A 682 8.79 -3.13 0.17
C VAL A 682 8.99 -3.45 -1.32
N ARG A 683 9.97 -2.84 -1.96
CA ARG A 683 10.29 -3.13 -3.36
C ARG A 683 11.05 -4.43 -3.53
N GLN A 684 11.90 -4.74 -2.56
CA GLN A 684 12.70 -5.97 -2.52
C GLN A 684 12.61 -6.59 -1.13
N THR A 685 12.66 -7.91 -1.02
CA THR A 685 12.60 -8.60 0.26
C THR A 685 13.73 -8.19 1.21
N GLY A 686 14.89 -7.80 0.68
CA GLY A 686 16.02 -7.27 1.46
C GLY A 686 15.75 -5.95 2.18
N ASP A 687 14.81 -5.13 1.70
CA ASP A 687 14.41 -3.87 2.35
C ASP A 687 13.76 -4.08 3.72
N ILE A 688 13.29 -5.30 4.03
CA ILE A 688 12.78 -5.69 5.36
C ILE A 688 13.91 -5.63 6.41
N GLY A 689 15.16 -5.92 6.01
CA GLY A 689 16.33 -5.91 6.85
C GLY A 689 16.51 -7.18 7.68
N ALA A 690 15.94 -7.24 8.87
CA ALA A 690 15.98 -8.41 9.77
C ALA A 690 14.58 -8.71 10.32
N PHE A 691 14.35 -9.96 10.70
CA PHE A 691 13.13 -10.41 11.37
C PHE A 691 13.49 -11.06 12.70
N ALA A 692 12.78 -10.68 13.77
CA ALA A 692 12.92 -11.29 15.10
C ALA A 692 11.54 -11.60 15.68
N LEU A 693 11.32 -12.86 16.04
CA LEU A 693 10.11 -13.34 16.68
C LEU A 693 10.16 -12.98 18.16
N LEU A 694 9.15 -12.25 18.67
CA LEU A 694 9.08 -11.85 20.07
C LEU A 694 8.35 -12.86 20.94
N SER A 695 7.18 -13.31 20.49
CA SER A 695 6.31 -14.15 21.30
C SER A 695 5.40 -15.03 20.45
N ASP A 696 5.01 -16.18 21.01
CA ASP A 696 3.91 -17.02 20.58
C ASP A 696 2.95 -17.17 21.75
N SER A 697 1.70 -16.77 21.58
CA SER A 697 0.66 -16.82 22.61
C SER A 697 -0.68 -17.32 22.04
N ALA A 698 -1.60 -17.72 22.92
CA ALA A 698 -2.97 -18.03 22.51
C ALA A 698 -3.80 -16.75 22.45
N SER A 699 -4.51 -16.52 21.32
CA SER A 699 -5.43 -15.40 21.16
C SER A 699 -6.88 -15.80 21.48
N SER A 700 -7.31 -16.97 20.98
CA SER A 700 -8.61 -17.58 21.26
C SER A 700 -8.54 -19.09 21.03
N SER A 701 -9.66 -19.80 21.23
CA SER A 701 -9.68 -21.24 20.97
C SER A 701 -9.31 -21.55 19.53
N GLY A 702 -8.25 -22.33 19.33
CA GLY A 702 -7.75 -22.71 18.00
C GLY A 702 -7.04 -21.59 17.22
N VAL A 703 -6.73 -20.45 17.85
CA VAL A 703 -6.02 -19.32 17.24
C VAL A 703 -4.77 -18.97 18.04
N ARG A 704 -3.63 -18.98 17.36
CA ARG A 704 -2.34 -18.55 17.91
C ARG A 704 -2.03 -17.14 17.44
N ARG A 705 -1.24 -16.43 18.23
CA ARG A 705 -0.75 -15.07 17.98
C ARG A 705 0.75 -15.02 18.03
N ILE A 706 1.37 -14.58 16.95
CA ILE A 706 2.78 -14.21 16.89
C ILE A 706 2.89 -12.68 16.90
N GLU A 707 3.82 -12.18 17.72
CA GLU A 707 4.32 -10.81 17.63
C GLU A 707 5.79 -10.84 17.21
N ALA A 708 6.18 -9.94 16.33
CA ALA A 708 7.51 -9.87 15.78
C ALA A 708 7.91 -8.45 15.39
N LEU A 709 9.20 -8.27 15.14
CA LEU A 709 9.84 -7.01 14.74
C LEU A 709 10.60 -7.19 13.44
N THR A 710 10.77 -6.08 12.71
CA THR A 710 11.60 -6.03 11.50
C THR A 710 12.67 -4.93 11.59
N GLY A 711 13.63 -4.98 10.68
CA GLY A 711 14.61 -3.91 10.43
C GLY A 711 15.39 -3.48 11.67
N ALA A 712 15.42 -2.19 11.91
CA ALA A 712 16.19 -1.59 13.01
C ALA A 712 15.68 -2.04 14.39
N ASP A 713 14.37 -2.20 14.56
CA ASP A 713 13.77 -2.60 15.84
C ASP A 713 14.08 -4.07 16.17
N ALA A 714 14.09 -4.95 15.17
CA ALA A 714 14.55 -6.34 15.35
C ALA A 714 16.02 -6.39 15.80
N ILE A 715 16.89 -5.61 15.16
CA ILE A 715 18.31 -5.53 15.54
C ILE A 715 18.48 -4.94 16.94
N ALA A 716 17.73 -3.89 17.28
CA ALA A 716 17.79 -3.28 18.61
C ALA A 716 17.35 -4.28 19.68
N TYR A 717 16.29 -5.05 19.44
CA TYR A 717 15.82 -6.11 20.32
C TYR A 717 16.89 -7.18 20.54
N LEU A 718 17.48 -7.73 19.47
CA LEU A 718 18.52 -8.76 19.56
C LEU A 718 19.75 -8.25 20.31
N ARG A 719 20.19 -7.03 20.06
CA ARG A 719 21.29 -6.39 20.83
C ARG A 719 20.93 -6.17 22.30
N GLY A 720 19.66 -5.88 22.58
CA GLY A 720 19.15 -5.80 23.95
C GLY A 720 19.27 -7.14 24.69
N GLN A 721 18.92 -8.26 24.01
CA GLN A 721 19.07 -9.60 24.57
C GLN A 721 20.55 -9.96 24.80
N ASP A 722 21.43 -9.66 23.86
CA ASP A 722 22.88 -9.86 24.02
C ASP A 722 23.44 -9.07 25.21
N LYS A 723 23.00 -7.80 25.38
CA LYS A 723 23.39 -6.97 26.49
C LYS A 723 22.94 -7.54 27.82
N LEU A 724 21.66 -7.97 27.93
CA LEU A 724 21.15 -8.59 29.16
C LEU A 724 21.93 -9.85 29.52
N LEU A 725 22.29 -10.67 28.54
CA LEU A 725 23.12 -11.85 28.76
C LEU A 725 24.54 -11.48 29.19
N ALA A 726 25.14 -10.48 28.57
CA ALA A 726 26.47 -9.98 28.97
C ALA A 726 26.49 -9.38 30.38
N ASP A 727 25.49 -8.58 30.73
CA ASP A 727 25.33 -8.01 32.06
C ASP A 727 25.15 -9.14 33.10
N THR A 728 24.35 -10.16 32.81
CA THR A 728 24.15 -11.34 33.65
C THR A 728 25.47 -12.13 33.86
N ALA A 729 26.25 -12.31 32.80
CA ALA A 729 27.57 -12.95 32.86
C ALA A 729 28.55 -12.17 33.72
N ALA A 730 28.53 -10.83 33.64
CA ALA A 730 29.35 -9.95 34.45
C ALA A 730 29.00 -10.08 35.96
N GLU A 731 27.72 -10.07 36.30
CA GLU A 731 27.24 -10.29 37.70
C GLU A 731 27.68 -11.65 38.23
N LEU A 732 27.60 -12.68 37.40
CA LEU A 732 28.02 -14.05 37.74
C LEU A 732 29.54 -14.25 37.71
N LYS A 733 30.32 -13.25 37.27
CA LYS A 733 31.78 -13.28 37.05
C LYS A 733 32.21 -14.49 36.24
N THR A 734 31.53 -14.71 35.12
CA THR A 734 31.80 -15.84 34.20
C THR A 734 31.74 -15.39 32.73
N ALA A 735 32.18 -16.25 31.81
CA ALA A 735 31.98 -15.99 30.38
C ALA A 735 30.50 -16.16 30.00
N VAL A 736 30.07 -15.44 28.96
CA VAL A 736 28.67 -15.50 28.48
C VAL A 736 28.24 -16.95 28.16
N SER A 737 29.14 -17.75 27.52
CA SER A 737 28.91 -19.16 27.23
C SER A 737 28.64 -20.04 28.44
N ASP A 738 29.19 -19.64 29.60
CA ASP A 738 29.19 -20.45 30.80
C ASP A 738 28.06 -20.07 31.78
N VAL A 739 27.27 -19.01 31.46
CA VAL A 739 26.14 -18.54 32.29
C VAL A 739 25.20 -19.70 32.71
N PRO A 740 24.71 -20.59 31.81
CA PRO A 740 23.80 -21.65 32.18
C PRO A 740 24.44 -22.64 33.17
N VAL A 741 25.71 -22.96 32.97
CA VAL A 741 26.47 -23.87 33.87
C VAL A 741 26.65 -23.24 35.25
N ARG A 742 27.00 -21.94 35.29
CA ARG A 742 27.19 -21.19 36.53
C ARG A 742 25.90 -21.04 37.34
N VAL A 743 24.78 -20.73 36.65
CA VAL A 743 23.46 -20.67 37.30
C VAL A 743 23.06 -22.02 37.91
N LYS A 744 23.26 -23.13 37.16
CA LYS A 744 22.99 -24.46 37.65
C LYS A 744 23.84 -24.77 38.90
N ALA A 745 25.14 -24.48 38.84
CA ALA A 745 26.06 -24.67 39.98
C ALA A 745 25.61 -23.86 41.19
N LEU A 746 25.21 -22.60 41.05
CA LEU A 746 24.68 -21.76 42.11
C LEU A 746 23.39 -22.32 42.72
N MET A 747 22.51 -22.87 41.93
CA MET A 747 21.28 -23.51 42.42
C MET A 747 21.58 -24.78 43.23
N GLU A 748 22.56 -25.58 42.80
CA GLU A 748 23.04 -26.75 43.53
C GLU A 748 23.74 -26.36 44.85
N GLU A 749 24.64 -25.36 44.81
CA GLU A 749 25.31 -24.81 46.00
C GLU A 749 24.30 -24.27 47.01
N ARG A 750 23.30 -23.49 46.58
CA ARG A 750 22.20 -23.01 47.44
C ARG A 750 21.47 -24.17 48.13
N LYS A 751 21.18 -25.25 47.37
CA LYS A 751 20.49 -26.42 47.90
C LYS A 751 21.37 -27.15 48.92
N ALA A 752 22.66 -27.30 48.66
CA ALA A 752 23.62 -27.90 49.58
C ALA A 752 23.73 -27.09 50.88
N LEU A 753 23.92 -25.76 50.77
CA LEU A 753 23.95 -24.87 51.93
C LEU A 753 22.65 -24.88 52.74
N ALA A 754 21.48 -24.94 52.07
CA ALA A 754 20.21 -25.06 52.78
C ALA A 754 20.11 -26.38 53.58
N ASN A 755 20.63 -27.49 53.04
CA ASN A 755 20.69 -28.80 53.74
C ASN A 755 21.69 -28.76 54.89
N GLU A 756 22.87 -28.14 54.68
CA GLU A 756 23.89 -28.00 55.74
C GLU A 756 23.37 -27.15 56.89
N VAL A 757 22.72 -26.02 56.62
CA VAL A 757 22.08 -25.19 57.68
C VAL A 757 21.02 -25.98 58.41
N ALA A 758 20.22 -26.81 57.77
CA ALA A 758 19.23 -27.67 58.43
C ALA A 758 19.90 -28.74 59.30
N GLN A 759 21.01 -29.29 58.84
CA GLN A 759 21.79 -30.27 59.59
C GLN A 759 22.45 -29.62 60.85
N LEU A 760 23.14 -28.49 60.66
CA LEU A 760 23.77 -27.80 61.79
C LEU A 760 22.75 -27.32 62.80
N ARG A 761 21.54 -26.90 62.41
CA ARG A 761 20.46 -26.60 63.39
C ARG A 761 20.03 -27.82 64.18
N ARG A 762 19.97 -29.01 63.60
CA ARG A 762 19.66 -30.25 64.31
C ARG A 762 20.77 -30.63 65.23
N GLU A 763 22.03 -30.59 64.83
CA GLU A 763 23.19 -30.86 65.71
C GLU A 763 23.26 -29.91 66.89
N LEU A 764 22.96 -28.62 66.68
CA LEU A 764 22.89 -27.62 67.74
C LEU A 764 21.75 -27.94 68.71
N ALA A 765 20.59 -28.33 68.19
CA ALA A 765 19.46 -28.74 69.03
C ALA A 765 19.76 -29.97 69.88
N MET A 766 20.52 -30.93 69.35
CA MET A 766 20.93 -32.17 70.07
C MET A 766 22.03 -31.94 71.07
N SER A 767 22.96 -31.03 70.83
CA SER A 767 24.06 -30.74 71.70
C SER A 767 23.67 -29.86 72.89
N GLY A 768 22.40 -29.45 73.02
CA GLY A 768 21.86 -28.70 74.12
C GLY A 768 22.58 -27.38 74.30
N GLY A 769 22.14 -26.26 73.81
CA GLY A 769 22.69 -24.94 74.12
C GLY A 769 22.60 -24.73 75.65
N ALA A 770 23.73 -24.94 76.36
CA ALA A 770 24.00 -24.57 77.70
C ALA A 770 22.94 -24.94 78.80
N ALA A 771 22.25 -26.08 78.72
CA ALA A 771 21.45 -26.66 79.80
C ALA A 771 21.66 -28.15 79.78
N VAL A 772 21.79 -28.72 80.99
CA VAL A 772 21.95 -30.16 81.30
C VAL A 772 21.12 -31.04 80.33
N PRO A 773 21.66 -32.16 79.78
CA PRO A 773 20.87 -33.06 78.93
C PRO A 773 19.62 -33.46 79.77
N ALA A 774 18.42 -33.24 79.07
CA ALA A 774 17.18 -33.62 79.72
C ALA A 774 17.21 -35.14 79.96
N GLU A 775 17.27 -35.55 81.21
CA GLU A 775 17.12 -36.93 81.62
C GLU A 775 15.63 -37.30 81.64
N ALA A 776 15.30 -38.50 81.28
CA ALA A 776 13.93 -38.97 81.28
C ALA A 776 13.50 -39.13 82.74
N GLU A 777 12.43 -38.48 83.16
CA GLU A 777 11.81 -38.55 84.47
C GLU A 777 10.80 -39.71 84.48
N ASP A 778 10.80 -40.54 85.58
CA ASP A 778 9.74 -41.55 85.69
C ASP A 778 8.42 -40.86 86.14
N VAL A 779 7.43 -40.93 85.29
CA VAL A 779 6.09 -40.43 85.56
C VAL A 779 5.10 -41.61 85.50
N ASN A 780 4.70 -42.07 86.65
CA ASN A 780 3.76 -43.19 86.79
C ASN A 780 4.17 -44.49 86.02
N GLY A 781 5.49 -44.83 86.10
CA GLY A 781 6.05 -45.97 85.43
C GLY A 781 6.29 -45.81 83.91
N VAL A 782 6.26 -44.57 83.42
CA VAL A 782 6.60 -44.19 82.06
C VAL A 782 7.78 -43.23 82.06
N ALA A 783 8.89 -43.59 81.45
CA ALA A 783 10.00 -42.66 81.18
C ALA A 783 9.60 -41.54 80.31
N PHE A 784 9.48 -40.30 80.85
CA PHE A 784 9.06 -39.11 80.06
C PHE A 784 10.21 -38.15 79.93
N LEU A 785 10.52 -37.84 78.62
CA LEU A 785 11.52 -36.84 78.33
C LEU A 785 10.80 -35.63 77.63
N ALA A 786 10.96 -34.47 78.25
CA ALA A 786 10.41 -33.25 77.67
C ALA A 786 11.46 -32.16 77.58
N GLN A 787 11.46 -31.44 76.38
CA GLN A 787 12.44 -30.39 76.17
C GLN A 787 11.85 -29.26 75.30
N ALA A 788 12.18 -28.02 75.69
CA ALA A 788 11.95 -26.84 74.80
C ALA A 788 13.22 -26.56 74.01
N LEU A 789 13.10 -26.41 72.70
CA LEU A 789 14.17 -26.23 71.77
C LEU A 789 14.04 -24.89 71.05
N SER A 790 15.12 -24.11 71.01
CA SER A 790 15.14 -22.84 70.26
C SER A 790 15.86 -23.00 68.89
N GLY A 791 15.36 -22.40 67.84
CA GLY A 791 15.97 -22.44 66.51
C GLY A 791 15.70 -23.75 65.73
N VAL A 792 14.89 -24.68 66.28
CA VAL A 792 14.45 -25.90 65.59
C VAL A 792 13.09 -25.68 64.90
N THR A 793 12.95 -26.08 63.67
CA THR A 793 11.66 -25.96 62.96
C THR A 793 10.74 -27.15 63.21
N GLY A 794 9.40 -26.97 63.15
CA GLY A 794 8.45 -28.03 63.31
C GLY A 794 8.65 -29.23 62.38
N LYS A 795 9.29 -29.06 61.23
CA LYS A 795 9.62 -30.15 60.31
C LYS A 795 10.75 -31.08 60.79
N ASP A 796 11.60 -30.57 61.67
CA ASP A 796 12.73 -31.33 62.20
C ASP A 796 12.35 -32.15 63.46
N LEU A 797 11.23 -31.85 64.12
CA LEU A 797 10.78 -32.47 65.36
C LEU A 797 10.56 -33.98 65.23
N PRO A 798 9.96 -34.53 64.13
CA PRO A 798 9.75 -35.99 64.08
C PRO A 798 11.06 -36.78 64.12
N ALA A 799 12.11 -36.31 63.44
CA ALA A 799 13.40 -36.99 63.46
C ALA A 799 14.05 -36.94 64.83
N LEU A 800 13.93 -35.79 65.55
CA LEU A 800 14.41 -35.63 66.89
C LEU A 800 13.64 -36.50 67.91
N ILE A 801 12.32 -36.61 67.73
CA ILE A 801 11.47 -37.50 68.55
C ILE A 801 11.91 -38.97 68.39
N ASP A 802 12.16 -39.47 67.23
CA ASP A 802 12.56 -40.84 66.96
C ASP A 802 13.95 -41.13 67.57
N GLU A 803 14.84 -40.15 67.52
CA GLU A 803 16.16 -40.29 68.10
C GLU A 803 16.06 -40.33 69.64
N HIS A 804 15.28 -39.45 70.28
CA HIS A 804 15.05 -39.49 71.70
C HIS A 804 14.30 -40.74 72.13
N LYS A 805 13.32 -41.28 71.37
CA LYS A 805 12.69 -42.56 71.64
C LYS A 805 13.70 -43.73 71.70
N THR A 806 14.65 -43.71 70.73
CA THR A 806 15.71 -44.74 70.68
C THR A 806 16.62 -44.63 71.92
N ARG A 807 16.91 -43.42 72.36
CA ARG A 807 17.74 -43.19 73.58
C ARG A 807 17.08 -43.61 74.88
N ILE A 808 15.77 -43.33 75.04
CA ILE A 808 15.03 -43.69 76.23
C ILE A 808 14.62 -45.19 76.31
N GLY A 809 14.56 -45.86 75.14
CA GLY A 809 14.23 -47.29 75.04
C GLY A 809 12.72 -47.57 75.21
N SER A 810 12.09 -47.16 76.31
CA SER A 810 10.64 -47.32 76.58
C SER A 810 10.14 -46.09 77.27
N GLY A 811 9.09 -45.41 76.72
CA GLY A 811 8.53 -44.21 77.35
C GLY A 811 7.90 -43.22 76.34
N ALA A 812 7.84 -41.97 76.75
CA ALA A 812 7.26 -40.86 75.89
C ALA A 812 8.20 -39.67 75.82
N VAL A 813 8.20 -38.99 74.70
CA VAL A 813 9.00 -37.80 74.39
C VAL A 813 8.07 -36.67 74.00
N LEU A 814 8.29 -35.43 74.52
CA LEU A 814 7.61 -34.21 74.13
C LEU A 814 8.66 -33.14 73.78
N LEU A 815 8.63 -32.61 72.61
CA LEU A 815 9.48 -31.52 72.16
C LEU A 815 8.65 -30.32 71.78
N ILE A 816 9.05 -29.15 72.32
CA ILE A 816 8.45 -27.87 71.95
C ILE A 816 9.52 -27.07 71.21
N ALA A 817 9.29 -26.72 69.96
CA ALA A 817 10.24 -25.98 69.15
C ALA A 817 9.74 -24.57 68.93
N ASP A 818 10.65 -23.58 69.02
CA ASP A 818 10.42 -22.21 68.63
C ASP A 818 11.50 -21.76 67.63
N ALA A 819 11.06 -21.48 66.44
CA ALA A 819 11.92 -21.00 65.39
C ALA A 819 11.17 -19.99 64.51
N ASP A 820 11.80 -18.85 64.21
CA ASP A 820 11.29 -17.80 63.33
C ASP A 820 9.86 -17.33 63.72
N GLY A 821 9.55 -17.28 65.05
CA GLY A 821 8.23 -16.87 65.55
C GLY A 821 7.11 -17.91 65.33
N LYS A 822 7.46 -19.15 64.97
CA LYS A 822 6.53 -20.27 64.92
C LYS A 822 6.85 -21.32 65.95
N VAL A 823 5.84 -21.58 66.80
CA VAL A 823 5.96 -22.63 67.84
C VAL A 823 5.31 -23.91 67.35
N ALA A 824 6.05 -24.99 67.37
CA ALA A 824 5.58 -26.33 67.04
C ALA A 824 5.81 -27.28 68.23
N VAL A 825 4.85 -28.15 68.49
CA VAL A 825 4.91 -29.16 69.48
C VAL A 825 4.84 -30.55 68.85
N ALA A 826 5.75 -31.47 69.23
CA ALA A 826 5.66 -32.85 68.79
C ALA A 826 5.82 -33.80 69.99
N ALA A 827 5.09 -34.86 70.00
CA ALA A 827 5.25 -35.96 70.96
C ALA A 827 5.40 -37.30 70.20
N GLY A 828 6.17 -38.17 70.79
CA GLY A 828 6.33 -39.54 70.41
C GLY A 828 6.26 -40.51 71.60
N VAL A 829 5.63 -41.65 71.40
CA VAL A 829 5.49 -42.71 72.39
C VAL A 829 6.06 -44.00 71.81
N THR A 830 6.82 -44.75 72.55
CA THR A 830 7.36 -46.05 72.16
C THR A 830 6.21 -47.08 72.01
N ALA A 831 6.35 -48.06 71.14
CA ALA A 831 5.30 -49.00 70.81
C ALA A 831 4.72 -49.78 71.96
N ASP A 832 5.53 -50.09 73.00
CA ASP A 832 5.16 -50.80 74.15
C ASP A 832 4.40 -49.98 75.22
N LYS A 833 4.26 -48.67 75.01
CA LYS A 833 3.54 -47.73 75.85
C LYS A 833 2.33 -47.09 75.24
N THR A 834 2.08 -47.30 73.93
CA THR A 834 0.95 -46.69 73.18
C THR A 834 -0.42 -47.11 73.71
N ASP A 835 -0.55 -48.23 74.37
CA ASP A 835 -1.84 -48.68 74.94
C ASP A 835 -2.18 -47.89 76.23
N SER A 836 -1.18 -47.25 76.87
CA SER A 836 -1.33 -46.50 78.15
C SER A 836 -1.18 -44.98 77.96
N VAL A 837 -0.42 -44.53 76.98
CA VAL A 837 -0.15 -43.10 76.69
C VAL A 837 -0.26 -42.83 75.22
N SER A 838 -1.01 -41.80 74.81
CA SER A 838 -1.16 -41.40 73.49
C SER A 838 -0.39 -40.10 73.15
N ALA A 839 0.45 -40.12 72.12
CA ALA A 839 1.16 -38.93 71.63
C ALA A 839 0.21 -37.79 71.24
N VAL A 840 -0.99 -38.13 70.81
CA VAL A 840 -2.02 -37.13 70.39
C VAL A 840 -2.51 -36.37 71.63
N ASP A 841 -2.71 -37.06 72.77
CA ASP A 841 -3.20 -36.42 73.98
C ASP A 841 -2.12 -35.61 74.66
N LEU A 842 -0.85 -36.04 74.60
CA LEU A 842 0.30 -35.24 75.01
C LEU A 842 0.41 -33.93 74.27
N VAL A 843 0.32 -34.02 72.97
CA VAL A 843 0.38 -32.82 72.08
C VAL A 843 -0.81 -31.90 72.37
N LYS A 844 -2.05 -32.41 72.47
CA LYS A 844 -3.23 -31.59 72.74
C LYS A 844 -3.11 -30.83 74.06
N ALA A 845 -2.66 -31.54 75.16
CA ALA A 845 -2.47 -30.94 76.43
C ALA A 845 -1.41 -29.84 76.41
N ALA A 846 -0.25 -30.09 75.81
CA ALA A 846 0.82 -29.12 75.62
C ALA A 846 0.43 -27.91 74.77
N VAL A 847 -0.23 -28.14 73.62
CA VAL A 847 -0.67 -27.09 72.66
C VAL A 847 -1.71 -26.18 73.32
N ALA A 848 -2.61 -26.71 74.11
CA ALA A 848 -3.64 -25.91 74.80
C ALA A 848 -3.02 -24.86 75.70
N GLU A 849 -1.97 -25.22 76.51
CA GLU A 849 -1.23 -24.30 77.43
C GLU A 849 -0.42 -23.25 76.64
N LEU A 850 -0.02 -23.55 75.38
CA LEU A 850 0.73 -22.68 74.57
C LEU A 850 -0.20 -21.85 73.60
N GLY A 851 -1.52 -21.81 73.90
CA GLY A 851 -2.50 -21.01 73.18
C GLY A 851 -2.78 -21.46 71.70
N GLY A 852 -2.47 -22.71 71.40
CA GLY A 852 -2.78 -23.34 70.12
C GLY A 852 -4.19 -23.92 70.03
N LYS A 853 -4.62 -24.32 68.81
CA LYS A 853 -5.99 -24.84 68.54
C LYS A 853 -6.09 -26.36 68.53
N GLY A 854 -5.02 -27.05 68.88
CA GLY A 854 -4.96 -28.51 68.93
C GLY A 854 -3.88 -29.11 68.02
N GLY A 855 -3.71 -30.42 68.10
CA GLY A 855 -2.75 -31.20 67.34
C GLY A 855 -3.38 -32.53 66.90
N GLY A 856 -2.71 -33.24 65.99
CA GLY A 856 -3.17 -34.50 65.41
C GLY A 856 -1.98 -35.40 65.07
N GLY A 857 -2.31 -36.68 64.87
CA GLY A 857 -1.33 -37.68 64.45
C GLY A 857 -1.80 -39.09 64.81
N ARG A 858 -0.90 -39.97 65.06
CA ARG A 858 -1.15 -41.36 65.54
C ARG A 858 -0.77 -41.44 67.03
N ALA A 859 -1.16 -42.54 67.72
CA ALA A 859 -0.85 -42.75 69.12
C ALA A 859 0.67 -42.81 69.38
N ASP A 860 1.48 -43.23 68.40
CA ASP A 860 2.93 -43.33 68.47
C ASP A 860 3.68 -42.03 68.12
N MET A 861 3.01 -41.05 67.36
CA MET A 861 3.61 -39.83 66.95
C MET A 861 2.53 -38.80 66.61
N ALA A 862 2.59 -37.62 67.20
CA ALA A 862 1.68 -36.53 66.92
C ALA A 862 2.39 -35.17 66.91
N GLN A 863 1.78 -34.16 66.22
CA GLN A 863 2.26 -32.81 66.10
C GLN A 863 1.12 -31.78 66.22
N GLY A 864 1.45 -30.60 66.71
CA GLY A 864 0.54 -29.47 66.78
C GLY A 864 1.27 -28.12 66.64
N GLY A 865 0.56 -27.07 66.28
CA GLY A 865 1.09 -25.72 66.29
C GLY A 865 0.59 -24.91 67.47
N ALA A 866 1.47 -24.08 68.04
CA ALA A 866 1.14 -23.21 69.15
C ALA A 866 1.46 -21.73 68.82
N LYS A 867 1.01 -20.80 69.64
CA LYS A 867 1.20 -19.38 69.42
C LYS A 867 2.46 -18.80 70.04
N ASP A 868 2.79 -19.27 71.26
CA ASP A 868 3.86 -18.73 72.06
C ASP A 868 4.50 -19.87 72.86
N ALA A 869 5.85 -19.90 72.95
CA ALA A 869 6.61 -20.84 73.71
C ALA A 869 6.89 -20.35 75.15
N THR A 870 6.45 -19.18 75.57
CA THR A 870 6.73 -18.56 76.90
C THR A 870 6.28 -19.46 78.02
N ASN A 871 5.20 -20.24 77.86
CA ASN A 871 4.66 -21.14 78.85
C ASN A 871 5.08 -22.60 78.63
N ALA A 872 6.28 -22.85 78.10
CA ALA A 872 6.76 -24.18 77.77
C ALA A 872 6.79 -25.12 78.97
N GLU A 873 7.14 -24.59 80.15
CA GLU A 873 7.15 -25.38 81.40
C GLU A 873 5.74 -25.83 81.84
N ALA A 874 4.75 -24.96 81.73
CA ALA A 874 3.34 -25.28 82.01
C ALA A 874 2.84 -26.34 80.98
N ALA A 875 3.18 -26.22 79.69
CA ALA A 875 2.85 -27.18 78.67
C ALA A 875 3.48 -28.56 78.96
N ILE A 876 4.71 -28.61 79.38
CA ILE A 876 5.38 -29.86 79.82
C ILE A 876 4.65 -30.46 81.02
N ASN A 877 4.27 -29.67 82.00
CA ASN A 877 3.53 -30.15 83.23
C ASN A 877 2.11 -30.62 82.84
N ALA A 878 1.43 -30.01 81.94
CA ALA A 878 0.14 -30.46 81.41
C ALA A 878 0.27 -31.84 80.71
N ALA A 879 1.32 -32.05 79.95
CA ALA A 879 1.58 -33.35 79.32
C ALA A 879 1.93 -34.43 80.40
N LYS A 880 2.68 -34.07 81.45
CA LYS A 880 2.92 -34.99 82.58
C LYS A 880 1.64 -35.36 83.30
N ALA A 881 0.67 -34.45 83.37
CA ALA A 881 -0.62 -34.76 84.05
C ALA A 881 -1.42 -35.81 83.23
N VAL A 882 -1.33 -35.79 81.94
CA VAL A 882 -1.94 -36.81 81.06
C VAL A 882 -1.36 -38.20 81.28
N ILE A 883 -0.08 -38.31 81.61
CA ILE A 883 0.56 -39.61 81.92
C ILE A 883 0.19 -40.11 83.37
N LYS A 884 -0.13 -39.20 84.24
CA LYS A 884 -0.53 -39.53 85.61
C LYS A 884 -1.97 -40.05 85.72
N GLY A 885 -2.81 -39.78 84.69
CA GLY A 885 -4.24 -40.16 84.71
C GLY A 885 -5.09 -39.05 85.22
#